data_b894629f5162895b1f2b4ff8e43eef39
#
_entry.id   b894629f5162895b1f2b4ff8e43eef39
#
_cell.length_a   1.000
_cell.length_b   1.000
_cell.length_c   1.000
_cell.angle_alpha   90.00
_cell.angle_beta   90.00
_cell.angle_gamma   90.00
#
_symmetry.space_group_name_H-M   'P 1'
#
loop_
_entity.id
_entity.type
_entity.pdbx_description
1 polymer ?
#
loop_
_entity_poly.entity_id
_entity_poly.type
_entity_poly.pdbx_seq_one_letter_code
_entity_poly.pdbx_strand_id
1 'polypeptide(L)'
;NAKARLLVKKGGAYFTVAEFDVDRFNAELNVGFKPYAPIVISVPATKSSDFRLELSNLSESSGIIESVFSSIPLVERYPEKTLAKMFQTPQPMWTDYQWRPQPVVDDLSLLINPTKVVDISSCLFGDRLNWKVPAGDWTVLRLGMVPTGTKNSPASPEATGLETDKMSRKHIEEHFNAFMGEILRRIPAEDRKCWKYVVEDSYEMGGQNFTDDFLQAFQNRYGYDPLPYLPVYEGYVVKNEEVSDRFLWDLRRLIADKVAYDYVGGLRDISHKYGLSTWLENYGHWGFPGEFLMYGGQSDEIAGEFWSFGTLGDIENRVASSCGHIYGKNKIWAESFTSGGAPFNCYPAMMKKRGDLFFSEGINNTLLHLYISQPYEDKEPGVNAWFNSEFNRKNTWFPQLDLFITYLKRVNYMLQQGKNVADVAYFIGEDAPKMTGIADPALPKGYQFDFINAEVIERDMFVKDGLLTLSHGTQYRLLVLPQLTTMRPELLMKIKKLIEEGAIIMGPAPQCSPSLQNYPVADTQVRAMAGEMWNGLDGVNIKAKKMGRGILINGMNMAETLQYIGCSPDCRIADNASLLYGHRKDGAVDIYFVSNQKDSLIEVYPEFRVNGKQPELWDAVTGTMRDLSAYGQTASGTVVPMKLYPYESAFIVFRKTAKTKGKSDLLANYPLPKTIIPLNNGWKAMFDVNRRGPAGPVEFAVLEDITQNKNFDIRHYSGTILYSKDFTLKQIPKGSSVILDLNDVGVMAKVKVNGQYAGGVWTAPYCLDISSWVKKGKNTLAVEVVTTWQNRLIGDSGLPENERKTWTMCNNYKPTDTLQKSGLVGPVSIQIIGN
;
A
#
# COMPACT_ATOMS: atom_id res chain seq x y z
N ASN A 1 -15.38 -4.57 21.77
CA ASN A 1 -14.95 -3.25 22.20
C ASN A 1 -15.96 -2.66 23.18
N ALA A 2 -15.50 -2.11 24.31
CA ALA A 2 -16.32 -1.43 25.29
C ALA A 2 -15.63 -0.14 25.75
N LYS A 3 -16.41 0.76 26.32
CA LYS A 3 -15.87 1.90 27.09
C LYS A 3 -16.04 1.61 28.58
N ALA A 4 -15.00 1.80 29.34
CA ALA A 4 -14.99 1.63 30.77
C ALA A 4 -14.89 2.98 31.48
N ARG A 5 -15.61 3.09 32.58
CA ARG A 5 -15.56 4.23 33.50
C ARG A 5 -15.40 3.71 34.92
N LEU A 6 -14.30 4.09 35.55
CA LEU A 6 -14.05 3.79 36.95
C LEU A 6 -14.54 4.93 37.83
N LEU A 7 -15.39 4.62 38.81
CA LEU A 7 -15.96 5.58 39.76
C LEU A 7 -15.60 5.18 41.17
N VAL A 8 -15.51 6.14 42.04
CA VAL A 8 -15.37 5.96 43.50
C VAL A 8 -16.43 6.70 44.24
N LYS A 9 -16.85 6.14 45.37
CA LYS A 9 -17.87 6.75 46.24
C LYS A 9 -17.20 7.71 47.23
N LYS A 10 -17.66 8.95 47.23
CA LYS A 10 -17.26 10.00 48.21
C LYS A 10 -18.49 10.75 48.67
N GLY A 11 -18.71 10.86 49.98
CA GLY A 11 -19.86 11.61 50.52
C GLY A 11 -21.23 11.11 50.08
N GLY A 12 -21.36 9.83 49.78
CA GLY A 12 -22.61 9.23 49.30
C GLY A 12 -22.82 9.26 47.78
N ALA A 13 -22.05 10.00 47.02
CA ALA A 13 -22.14 10.07 45.53
C ALA A 13 -20.93 9.39 44.87
N TYR A 14 -21.12 8.95 43.62
CA TYR A 14 -20.06 8.39 42.78
C TYR A 14 -19.43 9.46 41.88
N PHE A 15 -18.11 9.48 41.83
CA PHE A 15 -17.30 10.39 41.00
C PHE A 15 -16.40 9.59 40.07
N THR A 16 -16.35 9.94 38.80
CA THR A 16 -15.45 9.32 37.82
C THR A 16 -14.00 9.67 38.14
N VAL A 17 -13.13 8.67 38.18
CA VAL A 17 -11.66 8.82 38.37
C VAL A 17 -10.88 8.47 37.12
N ALA A 18 -11.40 7.60 36.26
CA ALA A 18 -10.78 7.27 34.97
C ALA A 18 -11.82 6.84 33.95
N GLU A 19 -11.55 7.13 32.70
CA GLU A 19 -12.29 6.61 31.53
C GLU A 19 -11.28 6.04 30.53
N PHE A 20 -11.54 4.87 29.99
CA PHE A 20 -10.64 4.17 29.07
C PHE A 20 -11.38 3.19 28.15
N ASP A 21 -10.75 2.87 27.04
CA ASP A 21 -11.27 1.86 26.10
C ASP A 21 -10.83 0.46 26.52
N VAL A 22 -11.79 -0.48 26.47
CA VAL A 22 -11.55 -1.91 26.65
C VAL A 22 -11.59 -2.54 25.27
N ASP A 23 -10.41 -2.68 24.68
CA ASP A 23 -10.25 -3.24 23.34
C ASP A 23 -9.40 -4.50 23.40
N ARG A 24 -10.05 -5.64 23.24
CA ARG A 24 -9.44 -6.98 23.15
C ARG A 24 -10.15 -7.79 22.08
N PHE A 25 -10.56 -7.08 21.00
CA PHE A 25 -11.07 -7.77 19.83
C PHE A 25 -9.95 -8.61 19.22
N ASN A 26 -10.13 -9.92 19.26
CA ASN A 26 -9.31 -10.86 18.53
C ASN A 26 -10.24 -11.56 17.53
N ALA A 27 -10.15 -11.18 16.27
CA ALA A 27 -10.71 -12.01 15.22
C ALA A 27 -9.95 -13.34 15.25
N GLU A 28 -10.59 -14.46 15.16
CA GLU A 28 -10.09 -15.84 15.21
C GLU A 28 -8.85 -16.15 14.35
N LEU A 29 -7.81 -15.35 14.49
CA LEU A 29 -6.61 -15.38 13.68
C LEU A 29 -5.47 -16.02 14.48
N ASN A 30 -4.55 -16.64 13.78
CA ASN A 30 -3.34 -17.23 14.38
C ASN A 30 -2.42 -16.17 15.02
N VAL A 31 -2.72 -14.90 14.83
CA VAL A 31 -1.94 -13.74 15.22
C VAL A 31 -2.76 -12.76 16.06
N GLY A 32 -2.10 -11.93 16.83
CA GLY A 32 -2.75 -10.94 17.69
C GLY A 32 -2.73 -11.32 19.18
N PHE A 33 -3.50 -10.56 19.97
CA PHE A 33 -3.56 -10.78 21.41
C PHE A 33 -4.20 -12.11 21.76
N LYS A 34 -3.68 -12.72 22.82
CA LYS A 34 -4.52 -13.64 23.57
C LYS A 34 -5.76 -12.89 24.07
N PRO A 35 -6.96 -13.46 23.95
CA PRO A 35 -8.21 -12.78 24.33
C PRO A 35 -8.24 -12.22 25.75
N TYR A 36 -7.43 -12.80 26.64
CA TYR A 36 -7.39 -12.48 28.07
C TYR A 36 -6.17 -11.63 28.48
N ALA A 37 -5.44 -11.02 27.55
CA ALA A 37 -4.36 -10.12 27.91
C ALA A 37 -4.88 -8.94 28.76
N PRO A 38 -4.23 -8.60 29.89
CA PRO A 38 -4.70 -7.55 30.75
C PRO A 38 -4.64 -6.18 30.06
N ILE A 39 -5.62 -5.33 30.35
CA ILE A 39 -5.56 -3.88 30.07
C ILE A 39 -5.14 -3.21 31.36
N VAL A 40 -3.97 -2.61 31.37
CA VAL A 40 -3.41 -1.96 32.55
C VAL A 40 -3.55 -0.44 32.39
N ILE A 41 -4.21 0.17 33.36
CA ILE A 41 -4.47 1.62 33.40
C ILE A 41 -4.07 2.16 34.75
N SER A 42 -3.30 3.23 34.77
CA SER A 42 -3.01 4.01 35.97
C SER A 42 -4.17 4.94 36.29
N VAL A 43 -4.52 5.01 37.56
CA VAL A 43 -5.53 5.95 38.05
C VAL A 43 -4.92 6.89 39.08
N PRO A 44 -5.43 8.11 39.23
CA PRO A 44 -4.95 9.01 40.25
C PRO A 44 -5.01 8.38 41.65
N ALA A 45 -4.05 8.68 42.54
CA ALA A 45 -4.02 8.14 43.90
C ALA A 45 -5.38 8.36 44.58
N THR A 46 -6.09 7.27 44.83
CA THR A 46 -7.48 7.33 45.26
C THR A 46 -7.70 6.41 46.45
N LYS A 47 -8.17 6.96 47.55
CA LYS A 47 -8.55 6.20 48.74
C LYS A 47 -10.06 6.09 48.81
N SER A 48 -10.57 4.88 48.67
CA SER A 48 -12.00 4.55 48.83
C SER A 48 -12.15 3.07 49.20
N SER A 49 -13.26 2.77 49.91
CA SER A 49 -13.70 1.40 50.17
C SER A 49 -14.74 0.92 49.15
N ASP A 50 -15.17 1.79 48.22
CA ASP A 50 -16.27 1.51 47.31
C ASP A 50 -15.89 2.04 45.89
N PHE A 51 -15.57 1.12 45.02
CA PHE A 51 -15.25 1.35 43.61
C PHE A 51 -16.35 0.74 42.74
N ARG A 52 -16.71 1.42 41.64
CA ARG A 52 -17.61 0.94 40.62
C ARG A 52 -16.97 1.02 39.25
N LEU A 53 -16.92 -0.11 38.55
CA LEU A 53 -16.55 -0.15 37.14
C LEU A 53 -17.81 -0.24 36.29
N GLU A 54 -18.06 0.78 35.47
CA GLU A 54 -19.17 0.81 34.51
C GLU A 54 -18.64 0.55 33.12
N LEU A 55 -19.31 -0.34 32.38
CA LEU A 55 -19.00 -0.67 31.00
C LEU A 55 -20.19 -0.28 30.12
N SER A 56 -19.87 0.31 28.98
CA SER A 56 -20.83 0.68 27.95
C SER A 56 -20.38 0.17 26.58
N ASN A 57 -21.31 0.05 25.64
CA ASN A 57 -21.07 -0.44 24.29
C ASN A 57 -20.51 -1.89 24.23
N LEU A 58 -20.89 -2.72 25.20
CA LEU A 58 -20.56 -4.15 25.19
C LEU A 58 -21.28 -4.85 24.04
N SER A 59 -20.57 -5.71 23.30
CA SER A 59 -21.21 -6.69 22.42
C SER A 59 -21.82 -7.84 23.25
N GLU A 60 -22.82 -8.53 22.72
CA GLU A 60 -23.51 -9.62 23.41
C GLU A 60 -22.60 -10.76 23.89
N SER A 61 -21.43 -10.93 23.27
CA SER A 61 -20.42 -11.94 23.57
C SER A 61 -19.25 -11.45 24.45
N SER A 62 -19.30 -10.21 24.93
CA SER A 62 -18.19 -9.59 25.69
C SER A 62 -18.44 -9.67 27.18
N GLY A 63 -17.35 -9.87 27.96
CA GLY A 63 -17.39 -9.85 29.43
C GLY A 63 -16.03 -9.52 30.01
N ILE A 64 -15.99 -9.30 31.33
CA ILE A 64 -14.76 -9.16 32.12
C ILE A 64 -14.54 -10.46 32.88
N ILE A 65 -13.33 -11.02 32.77
CA ILE A 65 -12.96 -12.23 33.52
C ILE A 65 -12.50 -11.86 34.94
N GLU A 66 -11.71 -10.80 35.05
CA GLU A 66 -11.14 -10.36 36.29
C GLU A 66 -10.91 -8.83 36.29
N SER A 67 -11.06 -8.21 37.45
CA SER A 67 -10.72 -6.81 37.70
C SER A 67 -9.87 -6.74 38.94
N VAL A 68 -8.63 -6.26 38.79
CA VAL A 68 -7.67 -6.13 39.89
C VAL A 68 -7.42 -4.66 40.19
N PHE A 69 -7.57 -4.25 41.44
CA PHE A 69 -7.18 -2.93 41.94
C PHE A 69 -5.93 -3.10 42.80
N SER A 70 -4.86 -2.40 42.46
CA SER A 70 -3.57 -2.53 43.16
C SER A 70 -3.02 -1.16 43.50
N SER A 71 -2.37 -1.05 44.68
CA SER A 71 -1.51 0.08 44.99
C SER A 71 -0.09 -0.03 44.42
N ILE A 72 0.29 -1.21 43.93
CA ILE A 72 1.57 -1.41 43.24
C ILE A 72 1.40 -0.86 41.82
N PRO A 73 2.19 0.12 41.41
CA PRO A 73 2.12 0.68 40.06
C PRO A 73 2.63 -0.32 39.04
N LEU A 74 1.95 -0.39 37.90
CA LEU A 74 2.40 -1.14 36.74
C LEU A 74 2.58 -0.18 35.57
N VAL A 75 3.44 -0.58 34.63
CA VAL A 75 3.57 0.10 33.34
C VAL A 75 2.26 -0.04 32.58
N GLU A 76 1.64 1.07 32.24
CA GLU A 76 0.42 1.06 31.45
C GLU A 76 0.64 0.34 30.13
N ARG A 77 -0.31 -0.52 29.76
CA ARG A 77 -0.29 -1.27 28.50
C ARG A 77 1.02 -2.04 28.25
N TYR A 78 1.64 -2.55 29.31
CA TYR A 78 2.89 -3.31 29.17
C TYR A 78 2.78 -4.51 28.22
N PRO A 79 1.64 -5.23 28.06
CA PRO A 79 1.54 -6.30 27.08
C PRO A 79 1.70 -5.79 25.63
N GLU A 80 1.16 -4.61 25.34
CA GLU A 80 1.32 -3.94 24.04
C GLU A 80 2.75 -3.42 23.86
N LYS A 81 3.26 -2.71 24.87
CA LYS A 81 4.57 -2.05 24.83
C LYS A 81 5.75 -3.05 24.73
N THR A 82 5.57 -4.28 25.21
CA THR A 82 6.55 -5.36 25.11
C THR A 82 6.44 -6.16 23.82
N LEU A 83 5.45 -5.89 22.96
CA LEU A 83 5.14 -6.65 21.73
C LEU A 83 4.91 -8.15 21.95
N ALA A 84 4.70 -8.57 23.20
CA ALA A 84 4.44 -9.98 23.52
C ALA A 84 3.06 -10.43 23.03
N LYS A 85 2.13 -9.47 22.96
CA LYS A 85 0.74 -9.72 22.58
C LYS A 85 0.26 -8.53 21.73
N MET A 86 0.62 -8.55 20.48
CA MET A 86 0.18 -7.57 19.51
C MET A 86 -1.23 -7.87 19.05
N PHE A 87 -2.09 -6.88 18.96
CA PHE A 87 -3.40 -7.00 18.37
C PHE A 87 -3.37 -6.50 16.93
N GLN A 88 -4.29 -7.00 16.14
CA GLN A 88 -4.53 -6.44 14.83
C GLN A 88 -5.26 -5.13 15.00
N THR A 89 -4.64 -4.04 14.58
CA THR A 89 -5.24 -2.72 14.62
C THR A 89 -5.79 -2.34 13.24
N PRO A 90 -6.83 -1.49 13.17
CA PRO A 90 -7.20 -0.87 11.91
C PRO A 90 -6.08 0.07 11.43
N GLN A 91 -6.04 0.34 10.14
CA GLN A 91 -5.09 1.26 9.53
C GLN A 91 -5.41 2.72 9.84
N PRO A 92 -4.39 3.58 9.99
CA PRO A 92 -2.95 3.35 10.11
C PRO A 92 -2.59 2.88 11.52
N MET A 93 -1.87 1.77 11.65
CA MET A 93 -1.61 1.10 12.93
C MET A 93 -0.65 1.86 13.86
N TRP A 94 0.27 2.61 13.30
CA TRP A 94 1.38 3.18 14.06
C TRP A 94 0.95 4.19 15.15
N THR A 95 -0.20 4.90 15.00
CA THR A 95 -0.73 5.82 16.02
C THR A 95 -1.13 5.10 17.30
N ASP A 96 -1.47 3.82 17.21
CA ASP A 96 -1.88 3.02 18.36
C ASP A 96 -0.70 2.62 19.25
N TYR A 97 0.53 2.82 18.78
CA TYR A 97 1.78 2.60 19.52
C TYR A 97 2.43 3.90 20.02
N GLN A 98 1.72 5.02 19.91
CA GLN A 98 2.12 6.30 20.49
C GLN A 98 1.35 6.57 21.77
N TRP A 99 1.87 6.07 22.86
CA TRP A 99 1.24 6.24 24.18
C TRP A 99 1.64 7.55 24.85
N ARG A 100 0.68 8.14 25.55
CA ARG A 100 0.96 9.27 26.44
C ARG A 100 1.76 8.79 27.65
N PRO A 101 2.64 9.64 28.24
CA PRO A 101 3.27 9.33 29.52
C PRO A 101 2.22 9.01 30.59
N GLN A 102 2.43 7.93 31.34
CA GLN A 102 1.56 7.60 32.48
C GLN A 102 1.83 8.51 33.67
N PRO A 103 0.88 8.64 34.62
CA PRO A 103 1.08 9.42 35.83
C PRO A 103 2.28 8.95 36.65
N VAL A 104 3.04 9.90 37.16
CA VAL A 104 4.22 9.65 38.04
C VAL A 104 3.77 9.10 39.39
N VAL A 105 4.49 8.11 39.90
CA VAL A 105 4.29 7.52 41.21
C VAL A 105 5.17 8.23 42.24
N ASP A 106 4.55 8.83 43.24
CA ASP A 106 5.26 9.59 44.31
C ASP A 106 5.97 8.67 45.32
N ASP A 107 5.41 7.49 45.61
CA ASP A 107 5.98 6.53 46.55
C ASP A 107 7.01 5.60 45.88
N LEU A 108 8.26 6.01 45.90
CA LEU A 108 9.37 5.27 45.32
C LEU A 108 9.61 3.88 45.96
N SER A 109 9.05 3.61 47.15
CA SER A 109 9.16 2.29 47.78
C SER A 109 8.37 1.21 47.06
N LEU A 110 7.40 1.60 46.19
CA LEU A 110 6.59 0.71 45.35
C LEU A 110 7.29 0.35 44.04
N LEU A 111 8.41 1.01 43.73
CA LEU A 111 9.13 0.85 42.46
C LEU A 111 10.33 -0.11 42.62
N ILE A 112 10.67 -0.81 41.53
CA ILE A 112 11.84 -1.66 41.52
C ILE A 112 13.10 -0.79 41.36
N ASN A 113 14.03 -0.93 42.30
CA ASN A 113 15.34 -0.32 42.14
C ASN A 113 16.22 -1.24 41.27
N PRO A 114 16.69 -0.80 40.09
CA PRO A 114 17.46 -1.64 39.15
C PRO A 114 18.76 -2.17 39.77
N THR A 115 19.36 -1.48 40.76
CA THR A 115 20.58 -1.95 41.46
C THR A 115 20.32 -3.13 42.40
N LYS A 116 19.04 -3.42 42.72
CA LYS A 116 18.62 -4.52 43.59
C LYS A 116 18.11 -5.73 42.79
N VAL A 117 18.07 -5.63 41.47
CA VAL A 117 17.77 -6.78 40.60
C VAL A 117 19.00 -7.66 40.49
N VAL A 118 18.85 -8.93 40.83
CA VAL A 118 19.97 -9.90 40.85
C VAL A 118 19.67 -11.05 39.90
N ASP A 119 20.59 -11.31 38.98
CA ASP A 119 20.54 -12.52 38.15
C ASP A 119 20.94 -13.75 38.97
N ILE A 120 19.99 -14.66 39.12
CA ILE A 120 20.19 -15.95 39.78
C ILE A 120 20.04 -17.14 38.82
N SER A 121 20.14 -16.91 37.51
CA SER A 121 20.01 -17.93 36.46
C SER A 121 21.01 -19.06 36.65
N SER A 122 22.23 -18.78 37.14
CA SER A 122 23.25 -19.80 37.46
C SER A 122 22.87 -20.71 38.61
N CYS A 123 21.87 -20.33 39.41
CA CYS A 123 21.33 -21.14 40.51
C CYS A 123 20.18 -22.07 40.07
N LEU A 124 19.76 -22.00 38.81
CA LEU A 124 18.68 -22.79 38.26
C LEU A 124 19.24 -24.11 37.62
N PHE A 125 18.85 -25.26 38.15
CA PHE A 125 19.21 -26.58 37.68
C PHE A 125 17.96 -27.33 37.23
N GLY A 126 17.74 -27.39 35.94
CA GLY A 126 16.49 -27.89 35.37
C GLY A 126 15.28 -27.03 35.80
N ASP A 127 14.41 -27.64 36.59
CA ASP A 127 13.22 -26.98 37.15
C ASP A 127 13.36 -26.51 38.60
N ARG A 128 14.56 -26.71 39.20
CA ARG A 128 14.85 -26.43 40.62
C ARG A 128 15.78 -25.22 40.76
N LEU A 129 15.36 -24.24 41.54
CA LEU A 129 16.18 -23.12 41.98
C LEU A 129 16.88 -23.47 43.30
N ASN A 130 18.20 -23.47 43.29
CA ASN A 130 19.03 -23.68 44.48
C ASN A 130 19.81 -22.39 44.78
N TRP A 131 19.20 -21.48 45.51
CA TRP A 131 19.74 -20.19 45.80
C TRP A 131 19.77 -19.91 47.32
N LYS A 132 20.92 -19.47 47.83
CA LYS A 132 21.06 -19.02 49.22
C LYS A 132 20.51 -17.62 49.31
N VAL A 133 19.26 -17.47 49.78
CA VAL A 133 18.53 -16.23 49.86
C VAL A 133 19.20 -15.31 50.90
N PRO A 134 19.62 -14.08 50.51
CA PRO A 134 20.07 -13.04 51.44
C PRO A 134 18.93 -12.58 52.36
N ALA A 135 19.28 -11.93 53.51
CA ALA A 135 18.27 -11.35 54.37
C ALA A 135 17.43 -10.29 53.63
N GLY A 136 16.11 -10.29 53.87
CA GLY A 136 15.13 -9.36 53.26
C GLY A 136 13.99 -10.11 52.57
N ASP A 137 13.08 -9.32 52.00
CA ASP A 137 11.95 -9.82 51.22
C ASP A 137 12.34 -9.87 49.73
N TRP A 138 12.14 -11.00 49.10
CA TRP A 138 12.54 -11.25 47.73
C TRP A 138 11.37 -11.74 46.86
N THR A 139 11.24 -11.16 45.67
CA THR A 139 10.37 -11.69 44.62
C THR A 139 11.24 -12.36 43.54
N VAL A 140 10.95 -13.61 43.23
CA VAL A 140 11.64 -14.34 42.15
C VAL A 140 10.78 -14.27 40.89
N LEU A 141 11.35 -13.69 39.84
CA LEU A 141 10.74 -13.71 38.50
C LEU A 141 11.44 -14.78 37.68
N ARG A 142 10.68 -15.70 37.07
CA ARG A 142 11.18 -16.65 36.08
C ARG A 142 10.74 -16.21 34.69
N LEU A 143 11.67 -15.72 33.92
CA LEU A 143 11.45 -15.35 32.51
C LEU A 143 11.99 -16.48 31.63
N GLY A 144 11.28 -16.79 30.57
CA GLY A 144 11.69 -17.81 29.62
C GLY A 144 11.21 -17.48 28.20
N MET A 145 12.05 -17.79 27.23
CA MET A 145 11.67 -17.74 25.82
C MET A 145 10.84 -18.98 25.47
N VAL A 146 9.73 -18.75 24.79
CA VAL A 146 8.86 -19.81 24.26
C VAL A 146 8.51 -19.50 22.80
N PRO A 147 8.21 -20.52 21.98
CA PRO A 147 7.71 -20.29 20.63
C PRO A 147 6.41 -19.46 20.67
N THR A 148 6.21 -18.60 19.66
CA THR A 148 4.96 -17.81 19.51
C THR A 148 3.75 -18.72 19.31
N GLY A 149 3.96 -19.95 18.83
CA GLY A 149 2.92 -20.90 18.47
C GLY A 149 2.32 -20.69 17.10
N THR A 150 2.71 -19.62 16.40
CA THR A 150 2.22 -19.33 15.06
C THR A 150 2.74 -20.37 14.06
N LYS A 151 1.86 -20.81 13.18
CA LYS A 151 2.16 -21.77 12.12
C LYS A 151 2.06 -21.09 10.75
N ASN A 152 2.85 -21.59 9.81
CA ASN A 152 2.80 -21.14 8.43
C ASN A 152 1.42 -21.42 7.79
N SER A 153 0.96 -20.50 6.94
CA SER A 153 -0.32 -20.58 6.23
C SER A 153 -0.27 -19.70 4.97
N PRO A 154 -0.85 -20.15 3.84
CA PRO A 154 -1.44 -21.45 3.61
C PRO A 154 -0.39 -22.55 3.42
N ALA A 155 -0.65 -23.74 3.94
CA ALA A 155 0.22 -24.91 3.77
C ALA A 155 -0.59 -26.21 3.77
N SER A 156 -0.08 -27.26 3.08
CA SER A 156 -0.65 -28.59 3.22
C SER A 156 -0.44 -29.13 4.64
N PRO A 157 -1.23 -30.09 5.11
CA PRO A 157 -1.05 -30.68 6.44
C PRO A 157 0.38 -31.17 6.68
N GLU A 158 1.02 -31.75 5.66
CA GLU A 158 2.38 -32.30 5.73
C GLU A 158 3.47 -31.22 5.81
N ALA A 159 3.18 -30.02 5.31
CA ALA A 159 4.08 -28.88 5.30
C ALA A 159 3.78 -27.86 6.41
N THR A 160 2.73 -28.11 7.23
CA THR A 160 2.35 -27.21 8.32
C THR A 160 3.31 -27.38 9.50
N GLY A 161 3.93 -26.28 9.93
CA GLY A 161 4.84 -26.24 11.08
C GLY A 161 4.88 -24.86 11.71
N LEU A 162 5.69 -24.73 12.76
CA LEU A 162 5.93 -23.44 13.40
C LEU A 162 6.69 -22.51 12.45
N GLU A 163 6.36 -21.23 12.51
CA GLU A 163 7.14 -20.19 11.86
C GLU A 163 8.56 -20.12 12.40
N THR A 164 9.51 -19.78 11.52
CA THR A 164 10.91 -19.61 11.93
C THR A 164 11.10 -18.31 12.71
N ASP A 165 12.13 -18.27 13.55
CA ASP A 165 12.50 -17.05 14.30
C ASP A 165 13.01 -15.97 13.34
N LYS A 166 12.21 -14.92 13.18
CA LYS A 166 12.50 -13.78 12.27
C LYS A 166 13.48 -12.76 12.87
N MET A 167 13.93 -12.96 14.11
CA MET A 167 14.92 -12.11 14.75
C MET A 167 16.32 -12.76 14.82
N SER A 168 16.49 -13.91 14.16
CA SER A 168 17.75 -14.65 14.14
C SER A 168 18.21 -14.94 12.71
N ARG A 169 19.28 -14.28 12.28
CA ARG A 169 19.93 -14.56 10.99
C ARG A 169 20.32 -16.03 10.84
N LYS A 170 20.76 -16.67 11.94
CA LYS A 170 21.11 -18.09 11.96
C LYS A 170 19.89 -18.96 11.59
N HIS A 171 18.75 -18.73 12.23
CA HIS A 171 17.54 -19.51 11.95
C HIS A 171 16.98 -19.23 10.55
N ILE A 172 17.14 -18.02 10.02
CA ILE A 172 16.80 -17.70 8.62
C ILE A 172 17.71 -18.46 7.64
N GLU A 173 19.02 -18.54 7.90
CA GLU A 173 19.95 -19.35 7.10
C GLU A 173 19.63 -20.86 7.19
N GLU A 174 19.28 -21.36 8.36
CA GLU A 174 18.84 -22.76 8.56
C GLU A 174 17.55 -23.05 7.77
N HIS A 175 16.56 -22.15 7.84
CA HIS A 175 15.32 -22.24 7.06
C HIS A 175 15.58 -22.23 5.56
N PHE A 176 16.38 -21.29 5.06
CA PHE A 176 16.77 -21.22 3.66
C PHE A 176 17.44 -22.54 3.21
N ASN A 177 18.40 -23.05 3.98
CA ASN A 177 19.12 -24.27 3.65
C ASN A 177 18.24 -25.52 3.66
N ALA A 178 17.23 -25.58 4.55
CA ALA A 178 16.31 -26.71 4.63
C ALA A 178 15.35 -26.77 3.42
N PHE A 179 15.01 -25.66 2.81
CA PHE A 179 14.10 -25.61 1.66
C PHE A 179 14.83 -25.22 0.35
N MET A 180 15.30 -23.99 0.23
CA MET A 180 15.98 -23.51 -0.99
C MET A 180 17.31 -24.25 -1.21
N GLY A 181 18.03 -24.55 -0.14
CA GLY A 181 19.28 -25.33 -0.18
C GLY A 181 19.06 -26.72 -0.75
N GLU A 182 17.92 -27.35 -0.46
CA GLU A 182 17.60 -28.67 -1.03
C GLU A 182 17.34 -28.60 -2.55
N ILE A 183 16.66 -27.54 -3.02
CA ILE A 183 16.49 -27.29 -4.46
C ILE A 183 17.86 -27.02 -5.13
N LEU A 184 18.70 -26.20 -4.50
CA LEU A 184 20.05 -25.89 -4.98
C LEU A 184 20.92 -27.14 -5.10
N ARG A 185 20.78 -28.08 -4.19
CA ARG A 185 21.51 -29.33 -4.19
C ARG A 185 21.05 -30.31 -5.26
N ARG A 186 19.73 -30.33 -5.55
CA ARG A 186 19.14 -31.29 -6.50
C ARG A 186 19.19 -30.83 -7.95
N ILE A 187 19.12 -29.53 -8.20
CA ILE A 187 19.05 -28.96 -9.56
C ILE A 187 20.41 -28.31 -9.89
N PRO A 188 21.13 -28.75 -10.92
CA PRO A 188 22.38 -28.14 -11.35
C PRO A 188 22.23 -26.66 -11.72
N ALA A 189 23.30 -25.88 -11.56
CA ALA A 189 23.25 -24.43 -11.80
C ALA A 189 22.85 -24.06 -13.24
N GLU A 190 23.29 -24.88 -14.22
CA GLU A 190 22.97 -24.72 -15.65
C GLU A 190 21.48 -24.91 -15.95
N ASP A 191 20.72 -25.63 -15.11
CA ASP A 191 19.29 -25.89 -15.29
C ASP A 191 18.41 -24.90 -14.52
N ARG A 192 19.00 -24.08 -13.61
CA ARG A 192 18.27 -23.10 -12.79
C ARG A 192 18.16 -21.73 -13.43
N LYS A 193 18.23 -21.62 -14.75
CA LYS A 193 18.28 -20.34 -15.50
C LYS A 193 17.06 -19.43 -15.26
N CYS A 194 15.90 -20.02 -15.02
CA CYS A 194 14.65 -19.27 -14.76
C CYS A 194 14.50 -18.82 -13.30
N TRP A 195 15.20 -19.43 -12.36
CA TRP A 195 15.10 -19.06 -10.95
C TRP A 195 15.95 -17.82 -10.65
N LYS A 196 15.29 -16.69 -10.42
CA LYS A 196 15.91 -15.38 -10.20
C LYS A 196 15.68 -14.81 -8.82
N TYR A 197 14.55 -15.14 -8.20
CA TYR A 197 14.09 -14.53 -6.96
C TYR A 197 13.78 -15.57 -5.88
N VAL A 198 14.04 -15.18 -4.64
CA VAL A 198 13.40 -15.72 -3.44
C VAL A 198 12.33 -14.74 -3.01
N VAL A 199 11.11 -15.22 -2.78
CA VAL A 199 9.95 -14.40 -2.42
C VAL A 199 9.79 -14.42 -0.90
N GLU A 200 9.68 -13.23 -0.34
CA GLU A 200 9.25 -12.95 1.01
C GLU A 200 7.84 -12.37 0.90
N ASP A 201 6.85 -13.21 1.16
CA ASP A 201 5.43 -12.85 1.10
C ASP A 201 5.02 -12.01 2.30
N SER A 202 3.75 -11.65 2.42
CA SER A 202 3.19 -10.81 3.47
C SER A 202 3.59 -11.24 4.89
N TYR A 203 3.92 -10.26 5.74
CA TYR A 203 4.15 -10.52 7.16
C TYR A 203 2.81 -10.64 7.90
N GLU A 204 2.43 -11.87 8.25
CA GLU A 204 1.13 -12.18 8.88
C GLU A 204 1.26 -13.03 10.15
N MET A 205 2.37 -12.86 10.87
CA MET A 205 2.80 -13.79 11.91
C MET A 205 2.60 -13.27 13.34
N GLY A 206 2.13 -12.05 13.50
CA GLY A 206 1.99 -11.41 14.81
C GLY A 206 3.30 -10.95 15.42
N GLY A 207 3.25 -10.55 16.67
CA GLY A 207 4.40 -10.04 17.40
C GLY A 207 5.38 -11.14 17.80
N GLN A 208 6.66 -10.77 17.74
CA GLN A 208 7.78 -11.52 18.31
C GLN A 208 8.65 -10.53 19.08
N ASN A 209 9.13 -10.88 20.28
CA ASN A 209 9.82 -9.92 21.13
C ASN A 209 11.11 -10.45 21.80
N PHE A 210 11.54 -11.65 21.44
CA PHE A 210 12.76 -12.23 21.97
C PHE A 210 13.38 -13.25 21.02
N THR A 211 14.71 -13.46 21.11
CA THR A 211 15.49 -14.44 20.35
C THR A 211 16.72 -14.86 21.15
N ASP A 212 17.47 -15.87 20.68
CA ASP A 212 18.59 -16.51 21.38
C ASP A 212 19.66 -15.52 21.87
N ASP A 213 20.01 -14.52 21.05
CA ASP A 213 21.09 -13.54 21.34
C ASP A 213 20.57 -12.17 21.80
N PHE A 214 19.26 -12.05 22.13
CA PHE A 214 18.60 -10.77 22.28
C PHE A 214 19.25 -9.84 23.32
N LEU A 215 19.59 -10.37 24.50
CA LEU A 215 20.20 -9.55 25.56
C LEU A 215 21.59 -9.03 25.16
N GLN A 216 22.39 -9.87 24.49
CA GLN A 216 23.71 -9.46 23.99
C GLN A 216 23.57 -8.43 22.86
N ALA A 217 22.65 -8.63 21.95
CA ALA A 217 22.36 -7.69 20.86
C ALA A 217 21.90 -6.34 21.42
N PHE A 218 21.05 -6.36 22.46
CA PHE A 218 20.57 -5.16 23.14
C PHE A 218 21.73 -4.37 23.78
N GLN A 219 22.58 -5.05 24.55
CA GLN A 219 23.74 -4.43 25.20
C GLN A 219 24.72 -3.85 24.17
N ASN A 220 24.96 -4.58 23.08
CA ASN A 220 25.83 -4.10 21.99
C ASN A 220 25.24 -2.85 21.31
N ARG A 221 23.93 -2.79 21.16
CA ARG A 221 23.24 -1.67 20.47
C ARG A 221 23.15 -0.41 21.31
N TYR A 222 22.80 -0.55 22.59
CA TYR A 222 22.50 0.60 23.46
C TYR A 222 23.57 0.89 24.51
N GLY A 223 24.54 -0.01 24.72
CA GLY A 223 25.66 0.19 25.62
C GLY A 223 25.32 0.06 27.12
N TYR A 224 24.13 -0.45 27.46
CA TYR A 224 23.74 -0.75 28.84
C TYR A 224 23.14 -2.14 28.96
N ASP A 225 23.24 -2.74 30.18
CA ASP A 225 22.71 -4.07 30.47
C ASP A 225 21.18 -4.03 30.57
N PRO A 226 20.43 -4.81 29.75
CA PRO A 226 18.98 -4.88 29.81
C PRO A 226 18.45 -5.65 31.02
N LEU A 227 19.24 -6.51 31.62
CA LEU A 227 18.82 -7.48 32.65
C LEU A 227 18.10 -6.80 33.83
N PRO A 228 18.58 -5.67 34.42
CA PRO A 228 17.89 -4.99 35.52
C PRO A 228 16.49 -4.48 35.17
N TYR A 229 16.18 -4.35 33.86
CA TYR A 229 14.90 -3.83 33.37
C TYR A 229 13.92 -4.93 32.93
N LEU A 230 14.33 -6.20 32.90
CA LEU A 230 13.45 -7.31 32.50
C LEU A 230 12.15 -7.42 33.32
N PRO A 231 12.07 -7.00 34.61
CA PRO A 231 10.78 -6.99 35.32
C PRO A 231 9.67 -6.20 34.64
N VAL A 232 10.02 -5.29 33.70
CA VAL A 232 9.04 -4.54 32.90
C VAL A 232 8.21 -5.45 31.98
N TYR A 233 8.72 -6.63 31.61
CA TYR A 233 7.95 -7.60 30.84
C TYR A 233 6.72 -8.13 31.59
N GLU A 234 6.75 -8.12 32.93
CA GLU A 234 5.61 -8.44 33.79
C GLU A 234 4.87 -7.18 34.29
N GLY A 235 5.19 -6.01 33.70
CA GLY A 235 4.54 -4.76 34.00
C GLY A 235 5.11 -3.98 35.19
N TYR A 236 6.10 -4.52 35.91
CA TYR A 236 6.68 -3.76 37.03
C TYR A 236 7.39 -2.50 36.57
N VAL A 237 7.15 -1.40 37.28
CA VAL A 237 7.88 -0.15 37.04
C VAL A 237 9.28 -0.23 37.64
N VAL A 238 10.31 -0.09 36.80
CA VAL A 238 11.73 -0.11 37.20
C VAL A 238 12.24 1.31 37.22
N LYS A 239 12.78 1.74 38.36
CA LYS A 239 13.27 3.07 38.66
C LYS A 239 12.17 4.13 38.69
N ASN A 240 11.52 4.40 37.59
CA ASN A 240 10.31 5.20 37.41
C ASN A 240 9.66 4.88 36.05
N GLU A 241 8.52 5.48 35.79
CA GLU A 241 7.71 5.25 34.57
C GLU A 241 8.48 5.68 33.32
N GLU A 242 9.13 6.83 33.36
CA GLU A 242 9.91 7.35 32.22
C GLU A 242 11.04 6.39 31.83
N VAL A 243 11.80 5.90 32.81
CA VAL A 243 12.90 4.94 32.55
C VAL A 243 12.37 3.64 32.00
N SER A 244 11.26 3.15 32.54
CA SER A 244 10.60 1.93 32.04
C SER A 244 10.11 2.10 30.59
N ASP A 245 9.49 3.23 30.26
CA ASP A 245 9.01 3.52 28.91
C ASP A 245 10.16 3.70 27.90
N ARG A 246 11.29 4.32 28.31
CA ARG A 246 12.49 4.45 27.47
C ARG A 246 13.16 3.09 27.20
N PHE A 247 13.23 2.21 28.20
CA PHE A 247 13.69 0.84 28.02
C PHE A 247 12.80 0.09 27.02
N LEU A 248 11.48 0.23 27.14
CA LEU A 248 10.52 -0.38 26.22
C LEU A 248 10.60 0.21 24.81
N TRP A 249 10.96 1.49 24.67
CA TRP A 249 11.25 2.09 23.37
C TRP A 249 12.48 1.45 22.73
N ASP A 250 13.58 1.31 23.46
CA ASP A 250 14.80 0.63 23.00
C ASP A 250 14.53 -0.84 22.62
N LEU A 251 13.72 -1.53 23.41
CA LEU A 251 13.27 -2.89 23.14
C LEU A 251 12.56 -2.99 21.76
N ARG A 252 11.54 -2.16 21.56
CA ARG A 252 10.76 -2.18 20.31
C ARG A 252 11.61 -1.79 19.10
N ARG A 253 12.51 -0.81 19.28
CA ARG A 253 13.42 -0.41 18.21
C ARG A 253 14.39 -1.53 17.83
N LEU A 254 14.98 -2.23 18.80
CA LEU A 254 15.85 -3.39 18.53
C LEU A 254 15.08 -4.51 17.80
N ILE A 255 13.84 -4.79 18.22
CA ILE A 255 13.00 -5.79 17.53
C ILE A 255 12.81 -5.39 16.06
N ALA A 256 12.46 -4.13 15.80
CA ALA A 256 12.30 -3.64 14.44
C ALA A 256 13.59 -3.74 13.62
N ASP A 257 14.73 -3.39 14.21
CA ASP A 257 16.05 -3.51 13.57
C ASP A 257 16.35 -4.98 13.23
N LYS A 258 16.15 -5.93 14.16
CA LYS A 258 16.40 -7.36 13.92
C LYS A 258 15.46 -7.93 12.85
N VAL A 259 14.19 -7.58 12.86
CA VAL A 259 13.22 -8.01 11.83
C VAL A 259 13.63 -7.47 10.45
N ALA A 260 14.12 -6.25 10.35
CA ALA A 260 14.62 -5.73 9.08
C ALA A 260 15.93 -6.39 8.64
N TYR A 261 16.93 -6.42 9.51
CA TYR A 261 18.29 -6.82 9.15
C TYR A 261 18.57 -8.32 9.25
N ASP A 262 17.97 -9.02 10.22
CA ASP A 262 18.24 -10.45 10.44
C ASP A 262 17.27 -11.33 9.64
N TYR A 263 15.99 -10.92 9.50
CA TYR A 263 15.05 -11.63 8.64
C TYR A 263 15.24 -11.24 7.17
N VAL A 264 14.80 -10.05 6.76
CA VAL A 264 14.82 -9.65 5.34
C VAL A 264 16.25 -9.52 4.83
N GLY A 265 17.11 -8.82 5.57
CA GLY A 265 18.54 -8.70 5.25
C GLY A 265 19.26 -10.05 5.29
N GLY A 266 18.93 -10.92 6.24
CA GLY A 266 19.47 -12.27 6.33
C GLY A 266 19.12 -13.13 5.13
N LEU A 267 17.85 -13.12 4.73
CA LEU A 267 17.39 -13.86 3.54
C LEU A 267 17.99 -13.30 2.25
N ARG A 268 18.09 -11.96 2.11
CA ARG A 268 18.81 -11.34 1.00
C ARG A 268 20.27 -11.81 0.92
N ASP A 269 20.99 -11.75 2.03
CA ASP A 269 22.43 -12.04 2.06
C ASP A 269 22.72 -13.51 1.75
N ILE A 270 21.89 -14.45 2.23
CA ILE A 270 22.04 -15.87 1.86
C ILE A 270 21.66 -16.10 0.39
N SER A 271 20.62 -15.44 -0.12
CA SER A 271 20.19 -15.54 -1.51
C SER A 271 21.28 -15.06 -2.49
N HIS A 272 21.93 -13.94 -2.16
CA HIS A 272 23.05 -13.39 -2.96
C HIS A 272 24.23 -14.36 -3.10
N LYS A 273 24.52 -15.20 -2.09
CA LYS A 273 25.57 -16.24 -2.18
C LYS A 273 25.32 -17.22 -3.34
N TYR A 274 24.06 -17.35 -3.76
CA TYR A 274 23.66 -18.25 -4.84
C TYR A 274 23.21 -17.52 -6.12
N GLY A 275 23.45 -16.20 -6.20
CA GLY A 275 23.10 -15.37 -7.37
C GLY A 275 21.59 -15.12 -7.52
N LEU A 276 20.83 -15.26 -6.44
CA LEU A 276 19.40 -14.97 -6.36
C LEU A 276 19.18 -13.59 -5.75
N SER A 277 18.18 -12.90 -6.21
CA SER A 277 17.65 -11.65 -5.60
C SER A 277 16.47 -11.94 -4.70
N THR A 278 16.10 -11.01 -3.81
CA THR A 278 14.90 -11.09 -2.99
C THR A 278 13.81 -10.16 -3.52
N TRP A 279 12.57 -10.60 -3.40
CA TRP A 279 11.36 -9.83 -3.64
C TRP A 279 10.50 -9.88 -2.38
N LEU A 280 10.15 -8.73 -1.84
CA LEU A 280 9.41 -8.60 -0.59
C LEU A 280 8.06 -7.95 -0.83
N GLU A 281 6.99 -8.58 -0.36
CA GLU A 281 5.72 -7.91 -0.14
C GLU A 281 5.74 -7.18 1.21
N ASN A 282 5.79 -5.87 1.14
CA ASN A 282 5.85 -5.01 2.33
C ASN A 282 4.44 -4.81 2.89
N TYR A 283 3.98 -5.79 3.64
CA TYR A 283 2.66 -5.91 4.23
C TYR A 283 2.78 -6.22 5.74
N GLY A 284 1.86 -5.79 6.57
CA GLY A 284 1.99 -5.94 8.02
C GLY A 284 0.75 -5.67 8.83
N HIS A 285 -0.44 -6.02 8.34
CA HIS A 285 -1.72 -5.81 9.06
C HIS A 285 -1.90 -6.66 10.32
N TRP A 286 -1.11 -7.72 10.47
CA TRP A 286 -1.33 -8.79 11.44
C TRP A 286 -0.27 -8.77 12.54
N GLY A 287 -0.17 -7.63 13.25
CA GLY A 287 0.75 -7.49 14.36
C GLY A 287 2.22 -7.33 13.95
N PHE A 288 2.48 -6.64 12.86
CA PHE A 288 3.83 -6.35 12.36
C PHE A 288 4.69 -5.61 13.38
N PRO A 289 5.84 -6.16 13.82
CA PRO A 289 6.65 -5.59 14.91
C PRO A 289 7.74 -4.63 14.41
N GLY A 290 7.87 -4.44 13.10
CA GLY A 290 8.98 -3.73 12.47
C GLY A 290 8.71 -2.26 12.14
N GLU A 291 9.62 -1.67 11.38
CA GLU A 291 9.47 -0.36 10.73
C GLU A 291 9.48 -0.57 9.22
N PHE A 292 8.40 -0.21 8.58
CA PHE A 292 8.05 -0.58 7.21
C PHE A 292 9.08 -0.13 6.15
N LEU A 293 9.61 1.11 6.26
CA LEU A 293 10.61 1.61 5.30
C LEU A 293 11.95 0.89 5.46
N MET A 294 12.41 0.68 6.71
CA MET A 294 13.64 -0.05 6.97
C MET A 294 13.52 -1.52 6.56
N TYR A 295 12.39 -2.15 6.89
CA TYR A 295 12.07 -3.53 6.52
C TYR A 295 12.14 -3.73 5.00
N GLY A 296 11.39 -2.92 4.24
CA GLY A 296 11.41 -2.95 2.78
C GLY A 296 12.76 -2.56 2.17
N GLY A 297 13.51 -1.69 2.86
CA GLY A 297 14.84 -1.26 2.43
C GLY A 297 15.85 -2.39 2.32
N GLN A 298 15.68 -3.47 3.11
CA GLN A 298 16.62 -4.59 3.16
C GLN A 298 16.42 -5.63 2.05
N SER A 299 15.28 -5.70 1.37
CA SER A 299 15.08 -6.55 0.18
C SER A 299 15.66 -5.91 -1.08
N ASP A 300 15.93 -6.68 -2.12
CA ASP A 300 16.38 -6.15 -3.41
C ASP A 300 15.23 -5.43 -4.14
N GLU A 301 14.08 -6.06 -4.24
CA GLU A 301 12.86 -5.48 -4.82
C GLU A 301 11.76 -5.43 -3.76
N ILE A 302 10.91 -4.42 -3.85
CA ILE A 302 9.85 -4.15 -2.88
C ILE A 302 8.49 -4.12 -3.56
N ALA A 303 7.50 -4.63 -2.87
CA ALA A 303 6.10 -4.57 -3.27
C ALA A 303 5.21 -3.97 -2.17
N GLY A 304 4.13 -3.35 -2.59
CA GLY A 304 2.92 -3.20 -1.78
C GLY A 304 1.89 -4.23 -2.20
N GLU A 305 0.66 -4.06 -1.73
CA GLU A 305 -0.50 -4.85 -2.12
C GLU A 305 -1.68 -3.93 -2.39
N PHE A 306 -2.54 -4.27 -3.36
CA PHE A 306 -3.84 -3.61 -3.48
C PHE A 306 -4.93 -4.50 -4.07
N TRP A 307 -6.12 -4.26 -3.58
CA TRP A 307 -7.32 -4.92 -4.07
C TRP A 307 -8.04 -4.05 -5.09
N SER A 308 -8.74 -4.71 -6.01
CA SER A 308 -9.57 -4.05 -7.04
C SER A 308 -10.71 -3.24 -6.43
N PHE A 309 -11.17 -3.62 -5.25
CA PHE A 309 -12.24 -2.97 -4.50
C PHE A 309 -11.84 -2.74 -3.04
N GLY A 310 -12.54 -1.82 -2.35
CA GLY A 310 -12.26 -1.51 -0.95
C GLY A 310 -11.10 -0.54 -0.78
N THR A 311 -10.47 -0.58 0.38
CA THR A 311 -9.42 0.36 0.81
C THR A 311 -8.05 -0.28 1.00
N LEU A 312 -7.95 -1.60 0.91
CA LEU A 312 -6.65 -2.28 1.06
C LEU A 312 -5.72 -1.85 -0.09
N GLY A 313 -4.55 -1.39 0.26
CA GLY A 313 -3.59 -0.76 -0.63
C GLY A 313 -3.44 0.76 -0.44
N ASP A 314 -4.39 1.43 0.22
CA ASP A 314 -4.36 2.90 0.39
C ASP A 314 -3.18 3.36 1.28
N ILE A 315 -2.63 2.50 2.11
CA ILE A 315 -1.45 2.75 2.94
C ILE A 315 -0.22 2.09 2.34
N GLU A 316 -0.30 0.81 2.00
CA GLU A 316 0.82 -0.06 1.62
C GLU A 316 1.56 0.46 0.40
N ASN A 317 0.84 0.89 -0.63
CA ASN A 317 1.45 1.28 -1.90
C ASN A 317 2.20 2.62 -1.81
N ARG A 318 1.65 3.60 -1.08
CA ARG A 318 2.36 4.87 -0.85
C ARG A 318 3.67 4.65 -0.07
N VAL A 319 3.66 3.76 0.91
CA VAL A 319 4.85 3.48 1.71
C VAL A 319 5.85 2.60 0.95
N ALA A 320 5.38 1.61 0.18
CA ALA A 320 6.22 0.81 -0.70
C ALA A 320 6.92 1.68 -1.76
N SER A 321 6.20 2.63 -2.38
CA SER A 321 6.79 3.55 -3.34
C SER A 321 7.80 4.50 -2.68
N SER A 322 7.46 5.06 -1.52
CA SER A 322 8.40 5.88 -0.74
C SER A 322 9.68 5.09 -0.39
N CYS A 323 9.52 3.84 0.09
CA CYS A 323 10.66 2.96 0.35
C CYS A 323 11.54 2.76 -0.89
N GLY A 324 10.92 2.44 -2.05
CA GLY A 324 11.64 2.30 -3.30
C GLY A 324 12.41 3.57 -3.68
N HIS A 325 11.78 4.74 -3.54
CA HIS A 325 12.37 6.03 -3.87
C HIS A 325 13.54 6.39 -2.96
N ILE A 326 13.41 6.20 -1.63
CA ILE A 326 14.46 6.59 -0.67
C ILE A 326 15.63 5.60 -0.59
N TYR A 327 15.41 4.33 -0.92
CA TYR A 327 16.48 3.32 -1.00
C TYR A 327 17.02 3.12 -2.43
N GLY A 328 16.58 3.93 -3.41
CA GLY A 328 17.09 3.94 -4.79
C GLY A 328 16.68 2.73 -5.63
N LYS A 329 15.61 2.03 -5.26
CA LYS A 329 15.09 0.90 -6.03
C LYS A 329 14.34 1.40 -7.27
N ASN A 330 14.62 0.81 -8.42
CA ASN A 330 14.01 1.24 -9.67
C ASN A 330 12.65 0.59 -9.93
N LYS A 331 12.49 -0.67 -9.53
CA LYS A 331 11.21 -1.39 -9.63
C LYS A 331 10.51 -1.39 -8.27
N ILE A 332 9.29 -0.94 -8.29
CA ILE A 332 8.40 -0.89 -7.14
C ILE A 332 7.13 -1.65 -7.54
N TRP A 333 6.98 -2.82 -6.95
CA TRP A 333 5.92 -3.74 -7.27
C TRP A 333 4.66 -3.48 -6.42
N ALA A 334 3.58 -4.11 -6.81
CA ALA A 334 2.48 -4.43 -5.93
C ALA A 334 1.92 -5.81 -6.30
N GLU A 335 1.54 -6.60 -5.31
CA GLU A 335 0.55 -7.63 -5.49
C GLU A 335 -0.75 -6.94 -5.89
N SER A 336 -1.26 -7.27 -7.08
CA SER A 336 -2.16 -6.37 -7.79
C SER A 336 -3.47 -7.03 -8.17
N PHE A 337 -4.57 -6.29 -7.93
CA PHE A 337 -5.90 -6.61 -8.41
C PHE A 337 -6.57 -7.79 -7.70
N THR A 338 -6.13 -8.17 -6.51
CA THR A 338 -6.90 -9.07 -5.65
C THR A 338 -8.33 -8.56 -5.51
N SER A 339 -9.30 -9.43 -5.53
CA SER A 339 -10.70 -9.06 -5.31
C SER A 339 -11.39 -10.03 -4.35
N GLY A 340 -12.36 -9.53 -3.61
CA GLY A 340 -13.22 -10.33 -2.75
C GLY A 340 -14.67 -10.30 -3.26
N GLY A 341 -15.54 -11.05 -2.62
CA GLY A 341 -16.97 -11.05 -2.90
C GLY A 341 -17.40 -12.14 -3.89
N ALA A 342 -18.15 -11.75 -4.93
CA ALA A 342 -18.71 -12.70 -5.88
C ALA A 342 -17.64 -13.22 -6.86
N PRO A 343 -17.53 -14.54 -7.06
CA PRO A 343 -16.49 -15.11 -7.91
C PRO A 343 -16.69 -14.78 -9.39
N PHE A 344 -15.58 -14.64 -10.12
CA PHE A 344 -15.54 -14.44 -11.58
C PHE A 344 -16.33 -13.22 -12.09
N ASN A 345 -16.55 -12.19 -11.25
CA ASN A 345 -17.24 -10.97 -11.68
C ASN A 345 -16.29 -9.85 -12.10
N CYS A 346 -15.03 -9.93 -11.68
CA CYS A 346 -14.02 -8.90 -11.93
C CYS A 346 -13.39 -9.06 -13.31
N TYR A 347 -13.14 -7.94 -13.99
CA TYR A 347 -12.50 -7.89 -15.31
C TYR A 347 -11.65 -6.62 -15.47
N PRO A 348 -10.74 -6.54 -16.45
CA PRO A 348 -9.73 -5.50 -16.57
C PRO A 348 -10.20 -4.05 -16.45
N ALA A 349 -11.35 -3.68 -17.04
CA ALA A 349 -11.86 -2.32 -16.96
C ALA A 349 -12.21 -1.90 -15.52
N MET A 350 -12.73 -2.84 -14.70
CA MET A 350 -13.02 -2.59 -13.29
C MET A 350 -11.74 -2.42 -12.45
N MET A 351 -10.67 -3.14 -12.82
CA MET A 351 -9.36 -3.09 -12.15
C MET A 351 -8.63 -1.77 -12.40
N LYS A 352 -8.81 -1.18 -13.60
CA LYS A 352 -8.03 -0.05 -14.10
C LYS A 352 -8.01 1.15 -13.15
N LYS A 353 -9.16 1.52 -12.58
CA LYS A 353 -9.28 2.67 -11.66
C LYS A 353 -8.30 2.55 -10.49
N ARG A 354 -8.23 1.39 -9.85
CA ARG A 354 -7.34 1.15 -8.69
C ARG A 354 -5.88 1.05 -9.14
N GLY A 355 -5.59 0.36 -10.23
CA GLY A 355 -4.25 0.33 -10.79
C GLY A 355 -3.70 1.73 -11.09
N ASP A 356 -4.48 2.56 -11.79
CA ASP A 356 -4.08 3.93 -12.14
C ASP A 356 -3.88 4.83 -10.91
N LEU A 357 -4.64 4.62 -9.84
CA LEU A 357 -4.42 5.31 -8.56
C LEU A 357 -3.00 5.03 -8.06
N PHE A 358 -2.63 3.75 -7.93
CA PHE A 358 -1.34 3.37 -7.36
C PHE A 358 -0.16 3.61 -8.31
N PHE A 359 -0.39 3.57 -9.63
CA PHE A 359 0.60 4.03 -10.61
C PHE A 359 0.91 5.52 -10.44
N SER A 360 -0.09 6.36 -10.12
CA SER A 360 0.12 7.77 -9.81
C SER A 360 0.85 8.00 -8.48
N GLU A 361 0.84 7.02 -7.60
CA GLU A 361 1.53 7.03 -6.31
C GLU A 361 2.95 6.45 -6.35
N GLY A 362 3.37 5.89 -7.49
CA GLY A 362 4.73 5.43 -7.72
C GLY A 362 4.91 3.92 -7.88
N ILE A 363 3.85 3.11 -7.75
CA ILE A 363 3.90 1.70 -8.17
C ILE A 363 4.18 1.65 -9.66
N ASN A 364 5.17 0.86 -10.06
CA ASN A 364 5.62 0.79 -11.44
C ASN A 364 5.90 -0.62 -11.94
N ASN A 365 5.48 -1.62 -11.19
CA ASN A 365 5.48 -3.01 -11.62
C ASN A 365 4.33 -3.77 -10.94
N THR A 366 3.77 -4.78 -11.64
CA THR A 366 2.57 -5.47 -11.18
C THR A 366 2.79 -6.98 -11.11
N LEU A 367 2.45 -7.58 -10.00
CA LEU A 367 2.30 -9.02 -9.82
C LEU A 367 0.80 -9.31 -9.76
N LEU A 368 0.26 -10.00 -10.77
CA LEU A 368 -1.18 -10.25 -10.87
C LEU A 368 -1.61 -11.31 -9.86
N HIS A 369 -2.52 -10.97 -9.00
CA HIS A 369 -3.10 -11.88 -8.04
C HIS A 369 -4.56 -12.19 -8.40
N LEU A 370 -4.94 -13.43 -8.76
CA LEU A 370 -4.12 -14.63 -8.54
C LEU A 370 -4.31 -15.60 -9.70
N TYR A 371 -3.29 -16.40 -10.03
CA TYR A 371 -3.42 -17.54 -10.91
C TYR A 371 -3.53 -18.82 -10.07
N ILE A 372 -4.71 -19.44 -10.04
CA ILE A 372 -4.92 -20.72 -9.36
C ILE A 372 -4.77 -21.87 -10.38
N SER A 373 -4.02 -22.89 -10.00
CA SER A 373 -3.86 -24.11 -10.78
C SER A 373 -5.22 -24.75 -11.07
N GLN A 374 -5.42 -25.18 -12.30
CA GLN A 374 -6.67 -25.77 -12.79
C GLN A 374 -6.44 -27.25 -13.15
N PRO A 375 -6.52 -28.19 -12.18
CA PRO A 375 -6.20 -29.59 -12.41
C PRO A 375 -7.34 -30.37 -13.14
N TYR A 376 -8.56 -29.81 -13.17
CA TYR A 376 -9.74 -30.48 -13.76
C TYR A 376 -10.06 -29.87 -15.12
N GLU A 377 -9.86 -30.62 -16.22
CA GLU A 377 -10.13 -30.10 -17.54
C GLU A 377 -11.65 -29.99 -17.86
N ASP A 378 -12.46 -30.88 -17.31
CA ASP A 378 -13.90 -31.00 -17.51
C ASP A 378 -14.74 -30.03 -16.66
N LYS A 379 -14.13 -29.30 -15.70
CA LYS A 379 -14.84 -28.38 -14.81
C LYS A 379 -14.61 -26.93 -15.20
N GLU A 380 -15.68 -26.17 -15.38
CA GLU A 380 -15.67 -24.75 -15.68
C GLU A 380 -16.57 -23.97 -14.72
N PRO A 381 -16.16 -22.78 -14.25
CA PRO A 381 -14.87 -22.13 -14.42
C PRO A 381 -13.72 -22.78 -13.63
N GLY A 382 -13.96 -23.79 -12.78
CA GLY A 382 -12.96 -24.58 -12.11
C GLY A 382 -12.60 -24.08 -10.70
N VAL A 383 -11.38 -24.34 -10.28
CA VAL A 383 -10.91 -24.01 -8.92
C VAL A 383 -10.73 -22.50 -8.77
N ASN A 384 -11.22 -21.97 -7.66
CA ASN A 384 -11.04 -20.57 -7.26
C ASN A 384 -10.88 -20.47 -5.75
N ALA A 385 -10.54 -19.28 -5.26
CA ALA A 385 -10.58 -18.89 -3.85
C ALA A 385 -11.57 -17.74 -3.67
N TRP A 386 -11.91 -17.41 -2.42
CA TRP A 386 -12.87 -16.35 -2.11
C TRP A 386 -12.28 -14.92 -2.30
N PHE A 387 -10.97 -14.81 -2.49
CA PHE A 387 -10.22 -13.55 -2.49
C PHE A 387 -9.35 -13.36 -3.73
N ASN A 388 -9.80 -13.71 -4.93
CA ASN A 388 -8.98 -13.56 -6.13
C ASN A 388 -9.75 -12.97 -7.32
N SER A 389 -9.02 -12.55 -8.36
CA SER A 389 -9.56 -12.06 -9.63
C SER A 389 -9.51 -13.12 -10.75
N GLU A 390 -9.14 -14.34 -10.43
CA GLU A 390 -9.12 -15.52 -11.31
C GLU A 390 -8.41 -15.30 -12.66
N PHE A 391 -7.14 -14.89 -12.63
CA PHE A 391 -6.30 -14.71 -13.84
C PHE A 391 -5.84 -16.03 -14.45
N ASN A 392 -6.73 -16.99 -14.61
CA ASN A 392 -6.41 -18.31 -15.12
C ASN A 392 -7.05 -18.62 -16.48
N ARG A 393 -6.53 -19.66 -17.16
CA ARG A 393 -6.91 -20.06 -18.52
C ARG A 393 -8.39 -20.41 -18.70
N LYS A 394 -9.13 -20.69 -17.62
CA LYS A 394 -10.56 -21.02 -17.68
C LYS A 394 -11.47 -19.82 -17.52
N ASN A 395 -10.93 -18.65 -17.19
CA ASN A 395 -11.72 -17.43 -17.20
C ASN A 395 -12.07 -17.05 -18.65
N THR A 396 -13.29 -16.61 -18.86
CA THR A 396 -13.83 -16.31 -20.20
C THR A 396 -13.02 -15.26 -20.95
N TRP A 397 -12.49 -14.24 -20.25
CA TRP A 397 -11.72 -13.18 -20.87
C TRP A 397 -10.20 -13.46 -20.96
N PHE A 398 -9.72 -14.59 -20.44
CA PHE A 398 -8.29 -14.94 -20.49
C PHE A 398 -7.70 -14.95 -21.91
N PRO A 399 -8.39 -15.42 -22.96
CA PRO A 399 -7.88 -15.37 -24.34
C PRO A 399 -7.68 -13.96 -24.90
N GLN A 400 -8.25 -12.94 -24.25
CA GLN A 400 -8.10 -11.51 -24.60
C GLN A 400 -7.27 -10.73 -23.57
N LEU A 401 -6.73 -11.39 -22.55
CA LEU A 401 -5.94 -10.78 -21.48
C LEU A 401 -4.69 -10.02 -21.99
N ASP A 402 -4.18 -10.40 -23.15
CA ASP A 402 -3.06 -9.74 -23.85
C ASP A 402 -3.27 -8.23 -24.03
N LEU A 403 -4.52 -7.79 -24.19
CA LEU A 403 -4.87 -6.36 -24.31
C LEU A 403 -4.53 -5.60 -22.99
N PHE A 404 -4.93 -6.15 -21.85
CA PHE A 404 -4.66 -5.58 -20.54
C PHE A 404 -3.17 -5.69 -20.16
N ILE A 405 -2.55 -6.84 -20.39
CA ILE A 405 -1.11 -7.05 -20.14
C ILE A 405 -0.26 -6.07 -20.95
N THR A 406 -0.67 -5.78 -22.19
CA THR A 406 0.05 -4.80 -23.03
C THR A 406 -0.04 -3.39 -22.45
N TYR A 407 -1.19 -3.00 -21.92
CA TYR A 407 -1.36 -1.75 -21.18
C TYR A 407 -0.44 -1.70 -19.96
N LEU A 408 -0.48 -2.74 -19.10
CA LEU A 408 0.36 -2.81 -17.90
C LEU A 408 1.85 -2.74 -18.24
N LYS A 409 2.31 -3.47 -19.27
CA LYS A 409 3.71 -3.41 -19.72
C LYS A 409 4.13 -2.00 -20.13
N ARG A 410 3.28 -1.28 -20.87
CA ARG A 410 3.57 0.10 -21.30
C ARG A 410 3.61 1.06 -20.13
N VAL A 411 2.64 0.99 -19.22
CA VAL A 411 2.60 1.83 -18.01
C VAL A 411 3.81 1.55 -17.14
N ASN A 412 4.08 0.29 -16.83
CA ASN A 412 5.21 -0.11 -16.00
C ASN A 412 6.55 0.34 -16.61
N TYR A 413 6.73 0.14 -17.93
CA TYR A 413 7.93 0.60 -18.61
C TYR A 413 8.14 2.11 -18.49
N MET A 414 7.10 2.90 -18.74
CA MET A 414 7.19 4.36 -18.67
C MET A 414 7.45 4.86 -17.24
N LEU A 415 6.82 4.26 -16.24
CA LEU A 415 6.99 4.64 -14.84
C LEU A 415 8.32 4.16 -14.22
N GLN A 416 9.05 3.26 -14.88
CA GLN A 416 10.41 2.85 -14.49
C GLN A 416 11.49 3.77 -15.07
N GLN A 417 11.15 4.73 -15.94
CA GLN A 417 12.13 5.65 -16.51
C GLN A 417 12.49 6.76 -15.52
N GLY A 418 13.78 7.11 -15.49
CA GLY A 418 14.29 8.22 -14.67
C GLY A 418 14.01 8.09 -13.17
N LYS A 419 13.84 9.22 -12.49
CA LYS A 419 13.60 9.33 -11.04
C LYS A 419 12.21 9.86 -10.75
N ASN A 420 11.64 9.47 -9.61
CA ASN A 420 10.42 10.07 -9.09
C ASN A 420 10.65 11.55 -8.75
N VAL A 421 9.66 12.39 -9.01
CA VAL A 421 9.67 13.81 -8.65
C VAL A 421 8.68 14.04 -7.52
N ALA A 422 9.21 14.37 -6.35
CA ALA A 422 8.45 14.78 -5.17
C ALA A 422 9.11 16.02 -4.54
N ASP A 423 8.31 16.95 -4.06
CA ASP A 423 8.84 18.19 -3.46
C ASP A 423 9.10 18.05 -1.96
N VAL A 424 8.37 17.16 -1.28
CA VAL A 424 8.33 17.04 0.17
C VAL A 424 8.71 15.63 0.62
N ALA A 425 9.58 15.54 1.63
CA ALA A 425 9.82 14.33 2.39
C ALA A 425 9.19 14.48 3.78
N TYR A 426 8.31 13.54 4.19
CA TYR A 426 7.77 13.47 5.53
C TYR A 426 8.57 12.45 6.35
N PHE A 427 9.25 12.92 7.37
CA PHE A 427 9.95 12.04 8.30
C PHE A 427 8.94 11.31 9.20
N ILE A 428 8.99 9.98 9.21
CA ILE A 428 8.03 9.15 9.93
C ILE A 428 8.27 9.07 11.45
N GLY A 429 9.33 9.69 11.98
CA GLY A 429 9.77 9.53 13.36
C GLY A 429 10.60 8.26 13.59
N GLU A 430 11.04 8.05 14.85
CA GLU A 430 11.94 6.94 15.20
C GLU A 430 11.24 5.79 15.93
N ASP A 431 9.95 5.91 16.24
CA ASP A 431 9.20 4.90 16.99
C ASP A 431 8.98 3.64 16.16
N ALA A 432 8.84 2.50 16.83
CA ALA A 432 8.44 1.22 16.27
C ALA A 432 7.45 0.51 17.22
N PRO A 433 6.56 -0.35 16.74
CA PRO A 433 6.32 -0.72 15.33
C PRO A 433 5.61 0.38 14.54
N LYS A 434 5.74 0.31 13.20
CA LYS A 434 5.19 1.35 12.32
C LYS A 434 5.03 0.83 10.88
N MET A 435 3.81 0.91 10.33
CA MET A 435 3.53 0.58 8.93
C MET A 435 3.59 1.78 7.98
N THR A 436 3.36 2.99 8.47
CA THR A 436 3.32 4.19 7.62
C THR A 436 3.74 5.43 8.40
N GLY A 437 3.85 6.55 7.71
CA GLY A 437 3.91 7.88 8.32
C GLY A 437 2.57 8.60 8.25
N ILE A 438 2.53 9.82 8.75
CA ILE A 438 1.45 10.78 8.56
C ILE A 438 1.99 11.97 7.78
N ALA A 439 1.26 12.38 6.74
CA ALA A 439 1.50 13.63 6.04
C ALA A 439 0.82 14.78 6.81
N ASP A 440 1.48 15.27 7.86
CA ASP A 440 1.01 16.36 8.70
C ASP A 440 2.08 17.47 8.80
N PRO A 441 1.78 18.73 8.40
CA PRO A 441 0.52 19.21 7.78
C PRO A 441 0.22 18.58 6.41
N ALA A 442 -1.06 18.40 6.11
CA ALA A 442 -1.51 17.79 4.85
C ALA A 442 -0.99 18.54 3.61
N LEU A 443 -0.51 17.79 2.62
CA LEU A 443 0.00 18.35 1.38
C LEU A 443 -1.14 18.86 0.49
N PRO A 444 -1.09 20.10 -0.05
CA PRO A 444 -2.06 20.56 -1.02
C PRO A 444 -2.01 19.76 -2.32
N LYS A 445 -3.12 19.76 -3.07
CA LYS A 445 -3.15 19.17 -4.42
C LYS A 445 -2.11 19.79 -5.36
N GLY A 446 -1.56 18.97 -6.24
CA GLY A 446 -0.58 19.40 -7.23
C GLY A 446 0.87 19.26 -6.79
N TYR A 447 1.10 18.66 -5.64
CA TYR A 447 2.44 18.30 -5.15
C TYR A 447 2.51 16.80 -4.88
N GLN A 448 3.73 16.24 -4.87
CA GLN A 448 4.00 14.85 -4.49
C GLN A 448 4.97 14.80 -3.30
N PHE A 449 4.92 13.70 -2.58
CA PHE A 449 5.76 13.47 -1.40
C PHE A 449 6.20 12.02 -1.30
N ASP A 450 7.26 11.80 -0.51
CA ASP A 450 7.65 10.49 -0.01
C ASP A 450 7.73 10.52 1.52
N PHE A 451 7.49 9.38 2.15
CA PHE A 451 7.89 9.14 3.53
C PHE A 451 9.37 8.79 3.59
N ILE A 452 10.04 9.20 4.68
CA ILE A 452 11.46 8.92 4.90
C ILE A 452 11.72 8.56 6.35
N ASN A 453 12.65 7.63 6.60
CA ASN A 453 13.03 7.18 7.93
C ASN A 453 14.37 7.78 8.40
N ALA A 454 14.67 7.60 9.68
CA ALA A 454 15.89 8.11 10.32
C ALA A 454 17.15 7.52 9.68
N GLU A 455 17.16 6.23 9.36
CA GLU A 455 18.31 5.56 8.74
C GLU A 455 18.77 6.23 7.46
N VAL A 456 17.84 6.52 6.55
CA VAL A 456 18.16 7.16 5.26
C VAL A 456 18.59 8.61 5.46
N ILE A 457 17.96 9.35 6.41
CA ILE A 457 18.39 10.71 6.74
C ILE A 457 19.83 10.71 7.26
N GLU A 458 20.16 9.84 8.20
CA GLU A 458 21.49 9.75 8.82
C GLU A 458 22.56 9.28 7.82
N ARG A 459 22.30 8.20 7.07
CA ARG A 459 23.27 7.54 6.22
C ARG A 459 23.47 8.23 4.87
N ASP A 460 22.38 8.60 4.18
CA ASP A 460 22.43 8.91 2.76
C ASP A 460 22.10 10.37 2.42
N MET A 461 21.41 11.12 3.30
CA MET A 461 20.93 12.46 2.96
C MET A 461 22.04 13.50 3.08
N PHE A 462 22.17 14.37 2.07
CA PHE A 462 23.03 15.55 2.07
C PHE A 462 22.37 16.70 1.29
N VAL A 463 22.97 17.88 1.32
CA VAL A 463 22.48 19.06 0.58
C VAL A 463 23.30 19.26 -0.68
N LYS A 464 22.63 19.38 -1.82
CA LYS A 464 23.20 19.73 -3.12
C LYS A 464 22.33 20.78 -3.80
N ASP A 465 22.93 21.92 -4.17
CA ASP A 465 22.24 23.04 -4.85
C ASP A 465 20.97 23.52 -4.10
N GLY A 466 21.02 23.51 -2.74
CA GLY A 466 19.91 23.89 -1.87
C GLY A 466 18.79 22.85 -1.76
N LEU A 467 18.97 21.65 -2.32
CA LEU A 467 18.01 20.55 -2.25
C LEU A 467 18.55 19.43 -1.35
N LEU A 468 17.66 18.84 -0.57
CA LEU A 468 17.90 17.58 0.13
C LEU A 468 18.07 16.47 -0.91
N THR A 469 19.23 15.84 -0.95
CA THR A 469 19.62 14.91 -2.00
C THR A 469 20.05 13.58 -1.37
N LEU A 470 19.59 12.47 -1.94
CA LEU A 470 20.04 11.13 -1.58
C LEU A 470 21.15 10.65 -2.53
N SER A 471 22.01 9.73 -2.08
CA SER A 471 23.20 9.27 -2.81
C SER A 471 22.91 8.80 -4.24
N HIS A 472 21.75 8.22 -4.48
CA HIS A 472 21.30 7.75 -5.81
C HIS A 472 20.59 8.83 -6.64
N GLY A 473 20.49 10.09 -6.14
CA GLY A 473 20.05 11.25 -6.89
C GLY A 473 18.58 11.66 -6.71
N THR A 474 17.78 11.02 -5.87
CA THR A 474 16.45 11.50 -5.48
C THR A 474 16.59 12.78 -4.66
N GLN A 475 15.69 13.76 -4.89
CA GLN A 475 15.80 15.10 -4.32
C GLN A 475 14.46 15.59 -3.76
N TYR A 476 14.53 16.37 -2.67
CA TYR A 476 13.37 17.02 -2.04
C TYR A 476 13.70 18.49 -1.75
N ARG A 477 12.68 19.35 -1.76
CA ARG A 477 12.79 20.76 -1.40
C ARG A 477 12.60 21.00 0.09
N LEU A 478 11.78 20.18 0.73
CA LEU A 478 11.36 20.33 2.11
C LEU A 478 11.40 18.99 2.84
N LEU A 479 11.98 18.97 4.04
CA LEU A 479 11.81 17.88 5.01
C LEU A 479 10.84 18.34 6.10
N VAL A 480 9.80 17.56 6.36
CA VAL A 480 8.82 17.80 7.42
C VAL A 480 9.05 16.82 8.56
N LEU A 481 9.28 17.35 9.75
CA LEU A 481 9.41 16.56 10.97
C LEU A 481 8.01 16.26 11.54
N PRO A 482 7.81 15.08 12.15
CA PRO A 482 6.54 14.74 12.77
C PRO A 482 6.26 15.61 13.99
N GLN A 483 4.99 15.70 14.42
CA GLN A 483 4.56 16.43 15.60
C GLN A 483 4.90 15.65 16.89
N LEU A 484 6.19 15.36 17.08
CA LEU A 484 6.74 14.63 18.23
C LEU A 484 7.68 15.53 19.04
N THR A 485 7.75 15.26 20.33
CA THR A 485 8.66 15.97 21.26
C THR A 485 9.96 15.23 21.48
N THR A 486 10.16 14.09 20.83
CA THR A 486 11.32 13.22 21.01
C THR A 486 12.15 13.11 19.74
N MET A 487 13.47 13.08 19.91
CA MET A 487 14.44 12.81 18.83
C MET A 487 15.77 12.40 19.45
N ARG A 488 16.48 11.41 18.87
CA ARG A 488 17.84 11.06 19.31
C ARG A 488 18.82 12.21 19.01
N PRO A 489 19.84 12.44 19.89
CA PRO A 489 20.82 13.50 19.67
C PRO A 489 21.55 13.42 18.33
N GLU A 490 21.87 12.20 17.87
CA GLU A 490 22.60 11.94 16.64
C GLU A 490 21.79 12.40 15.41
N LEU A 491 20.50 12.08 15.38
CA LEU A 491 19.61 12.51 14.32
C LEU A 491 19.40 14.03 14.33
N LEU A 492 19.23 14.64 15.51
CA LEU A 492 19.10 16.09 15.64
C LEU A 492 20.36 16.82 15.16
N MET A 493 21.53 16.27 15.45
CA MET A 493 22.82 16.78 14.96
C MET A 493 22.90 16.72 13.43
N LYS A 494 22.44 15.61 12.82
CA LYS A 494 22.37 15.47 11.36
C LYS A 494 21.42 16.51 10.75
N ILE A 495 20.24 16.70 11.33
CA ILE A 495 19.25 17.70 10.91
C ILE A 495 19.83 19.12 10.99
N LYS A 496 20.51 19.46 12.10
CA LYS A 496 21.19 20.74 12.26
C LYS A 496 22.19 20.98 11.12
N LYS A 497 23.05 19.99 10.85
CA LYS A 497 24.03 20.05 9.75
C LYS A 497 23.37 20.27 8.39
N LEU A 498 22.31 19.55 8.10
CA LEU A 498 21.60 19.72 6.83
C LEU A 498 21.05 21.14 6.65
N ILE A 499 20.49 21.76 7.74
CA ILE A 499 20.01 23.15 7.68
C ILE A 499 21.19 24.09 7.44
N GLU A 500 22.27 23.94 8.18
CA GLU A 500 23.48 24.78 8.03
C GLU A 500 24.05 24.71 6.59
N GLU A 501 23.93 23.56 5.95
CA GLU A 501 24.37 23.32 4.55
C GLU A 501 23.35 23.84 3.50
N GLY A 502 22.15 24.25 3.88
CA GLY A 502 21.19 24.88 2.97
C GLY A 502 19.83 24.18 2.85
N ALA A 503 19.55 23.17 3.65
CA ALA A 503 18.25 22.50 3.67
C ALA A 503 17.14 23.40 4.22
N ILE A 504 15.91 23.14 3.77
CA ILE A 504 14.69 23.70 4.36
C ILE A 504 14.00 22.59 5.14
N ILE A 505 13.82 22.83 6.44
CA ILE A 505 13.22 21.84 7.34
C ILE A 505 12.09 22.51 8.13
N MET A 506 10.99 21.80 8.29
CA MET A 506 9.78 22.26 8.99
C MET A 506 9.43 21.29 10.12
N GLY A 507 9.14 21.81 11.30
CA GLY A 507 8.62 21.04 12.42
C GLY A 507 8.91 21.62 13.81
N PRO A 508 8.36 20.98 14.87
CA PRO A 508 8.52 21.41 16.26
C PRO A 508 9.90 21.11 16.82
N ALA A 509 10.25 21.79 17.90
CA ALA A 509 11.47 21.53 18.65
C ALA A 509 11.35 20.24 19.48
N PRO A 510 12.29 19.30 19.40
CA PRO A 510 12.33 18.15 20.29
C PRO A 510 12.78 18.60 21.70
N GLN A 511 12.34 17.86 22.72
CA GLN A 511 12.58 18.18 24.14
C GLN A 511 13.48 17.14 24.81
N CYS A 512 13.48 15.90 24.35
CA CYS A 512 14.25 14.81 24.92
C CYS A 512 14.53 13.68 23.90
N SER A 513 15.45 12.77 24.27
CA SER A 513 15.65 11.50 23.58
C SER A 513 14.53 10.52 23.95
N PRO A 514 14.04 9.68 23.02
CA PRO A 514 13.10 8.62 23.38
C PRO A 514 13.79 7.41 24.04
N SER A 515 15.11 7.27 23.87
CA SER A 515 15.93 6.14 24.31
C SER A 515 16.44 6.30 25.74
N LEU A 516 16.65 5.18 26.43
CA LEU A 516 17.38 5.14 27.70
C LEU A 516 18.90 5.22 27.50
N GLN A 517 19.40 5.06 26.27
CA GLN A 517 20.81 5.21 25.95
C GLN A 517 21.35 6.58 26.37
N ASN A 518 22.42 6.58 27.14
CA ASN A 518 23.05 7.82 27.67
C ASN A 518 22.12 8.74 28.48
N TYR A 519 20.99 8.24 28.98
CA TYR A 519 20.11 9.04 29.86
C TYR A 519 20.78 9.36 31.20
N PRO A 520 20.70 10.61 31.77
CA PRO A 520 19.95 11.78 31.21
C PRO A 520 20.80 12.72 30.34
N VAL A 521 22.04 12.38 29.99
CA VAL A 521 22.95 13.22 29.21
C VAL A 521 22.39 13.49 27.82
N ALA A 522 21.81 12.45 27.17
CA ALA A 522 21.18 12.59 25.89
C ALA A 522 20.08 13.65 25.81
N ASP A 523 19.26 13.75 26.88
CA ASP A 523 18.23 14.78 26.98
C ASP A 523 18.80 16.19 27.09
N THR A 524 19.90 16.31 27.80
CA THR A 524 20.60 17.61 27.95
C THR A 524 21.17 18.06 26.61
N GLN A 525 21.72 17.12 25.83
CA GLN A 525 22.20 17.39 24.47
C GLN A 525 21.07 17.80 23.53
N VAL A 526 19.92 17.06 23.54
CA VAL A 526 18.75 17.42 22.75
C VAL A 526 18.25 18.82 23.08
N ARG A 527 18.03 19.10 24.35
CA ARG A 527 17.56 20.44 24.80
C ARG A 527 18.52 21.57 24.43
N ALA A 528 19.82 21.35 24.55
CA ALA A 528 20.81 22.35 24.17
C ALA A 528 20.79 22.66 22.67
N MET A 529 20.80 21.61 21.83
CA MET A 529 20.74 21.77 20.35
C MET A 529 19.40 22.37 19.91
N ALA A 530 18.28 21.88 20.44
CA ALA A 530 16.95 22.39 20.10
C ALA A 530 16.81 23.86 20.55
N GLY A 531 17.32 24.22 21.75
CA GLY A 531 17.35 25.59 22.24
C GLY A 531 18.14 26.52 21.32
N GLU A 532 19.27 26.07 20.76
CA GLU A 532 20.04 26.84 19.77
C GLU A 532 19.27 26.99 18.45
N MET A 533 18.75 25.90 17.95
CA MET A 533 18.09 25.83 16.60
C MET A 533 16.80 26.63 16.58
N TRP A 534 15.92 26.42 17.55
CA TRP A 534 14.57 27.04 17.60
C TRP A 534 14.54 28.37 18.40
N ASN A 535 15.65 28.83 18.95
CA ASN A 535 15.70 30.11 19.66
C ASN A 535 15.14 31.26 18.83
N GLY A 536 14.13 31.94 19.34
CA GLY A 536 13.42 33.04 18.66
C GLY A 536 12.39 32.60 17.61
N LEU A 537 12.16 31.29 17.43
CA LEU A 537 11.16 30.75 16.55
C LEU A 537 9.95 30.30 17.38
N ASP A 538 8.96 31.18 17.57
CA ASP A 538 7.80 30.94 18.47
C ASP A 538 6.64 30.19 17.77
N GLY A 539 6.70 30.03 16.44
CA GLY A 539 5.66 29.36 15.64
C GLY A 539 4.35 30.16 15.50
N VAL A 540 4.27 31.36 16.07
CA VAL A 540 3.09 32.24 16.02
C VAL A 540 3.43 33.55 15.30
N ASN A 541 4.37 34.34 15.85
CA ASN A 541 4.80 35.62 15.29
C ASN A 541 6.02 35.41 14.37
N ILE A 542 6.96 34.58 14.80
CA ILE A 542 8.17 34.23 14.06
C ILE A 542 8.10 32.77 13.69
N LYS A 543 7.74 32.50 12.41
CA LYS A 543 7.48 31.16 11.89
C LYS A 543 8.62 30.60 11.03
N ALA A 544 9.62 31.39 10.70
CA ALA A 544 10.78 30.99 9.92
C ALA A 544 12.06 31.67 10.40
N LYS A 545 13.17 30.92 10.39
CA LYS A 545 14.49 31.39 10.82
C LYS A 545 15.55 30.89 9.86
N LYS A 546 16.43 31.78 9.39
CA LYS A 546 17.64 31.39 8.69
C LYS A 546 18.67 30.80 9.66
N MET A 547 19.30 29.69 9.26
CA MET A 547 20.35 29.03 10.03
C MET A 547 21.41 28.51 9.04
N GLY A 548 22.61 29.06 9.07
CA GLY A 548 23.59 28.82 8.01
C GLY A 548 23.07 29.27 6.65
N ARG A 549 23.04 28.35 5.67
CA ARG A 549 22.50 28.59 4.33
C ARG A 549 21.04 28.17 4.19
N GLY A 550 20.48 27.45 5.17
CA GLY A 550 19.15 26.89 5.13
C GLY A 550 18.12 27.64 5.96
N ILE A 551 16.95 27.03 6.12
CA ILE A 551 15.80 27.63 6.78
C ILE A 551 15.13 26.59 7.68
N LEU A 552 14.86 26.98 8.92
CA LEU A 552 14.02 26.23 9.86
C LEU A 552 12.66 26.93 9.95
N ILE A 553 11.59 26.13 9.82
CA ILE A 553 10.19 26.60 9.81
C ILE A 553 9.42 25.90 10.93
N ASN A 554 8.59 26.66 11.65
CA ASN A 554 7.66 26.14 12.65
C ASN A 554 6.36 26.98 12.67
N GLY A 555 5.19 26.31 12.77
CA GLY A 555 3.89 26.98 12.91
C GLY A 555 3.28 27.55 11.62
N MET A 556 3.86 27.30 10.45
CA MET A 556 3.22 27.51 9.15
C MET A 556 2.37 26.29 8.79
N ASN A 557 1.26 26.50 8.06
CA ASN A 557 0.62 25.40 7.34
C ASN A 557 1.41 25.07 6.04
N MET A 558 1.08 23.96 5.40
CA MET A 558 1.85 23.50 4.23
C MET A 558 1.76 24.47 3.04
N ALA A 559 0.59 25.07 2.79
CA ALA A 559 0.42 26.03 1.68
C ALA A 559 1.25 27.31 1.90
N GLU A 560 1.25 27.85 3.15
CA GLU A 560 2.11 28.98 3.54
C GLU A 560 3.59 28.64 3.37
N THR A 561 3.99 27.43 3.80
CA THR A 561 5.39 26.97 3.70
C THR A 561 5.85 26.89 2.25
N LEU A 562 5.08 26.22 1.38
CA LEU A 562 5.40 26.07 -0.04
C LEU A 562 5.46 27.42 -0.77
N GLN A 563 4.54 28.33 -0.43
CA GLN A 563 4.58 29.71 -0.95
C GLN A 563 5.83 30.46 -0.47
N TYR A 564 6.16 30.35 0.82
CA TYR A 564 7.32 31.03 1.43
C TYR A 564 8.64 30.59 0.78
N ILE A 565 8.78 29.28 0.48
CA ILE A 565 9.99 28.74 -0.18
C ILE A 565 9.97 28.87 -1.71
N GLY A 566 8.91 29.48 -2.28
CA GLY A 566 8.78 29.68 -3.73
C GLY A 566 8.57 28.37 -4.51
N CYS A 567 8.02 27.35 -3.89
CA CYS A 567 7.72 26.07 -4.54
C CYS A 567 6.33 26.11 -5.18
N SER A 568 6.27 26.25 -6.53
CA SER A 568 5.01 26.12 -7.26
C SER A 568 4.56 24.66 -7.39
N PRO A 569 3.24 24.41 -7.54
CA PRO A 569 2.74 23.05 -7.79
C PRO A 569 3.44 22.39 -8.99
N ASP A 570 3.74 21.11 -8.86
CA ASP A 570 4.33 20.32 -9.94
C ASP A 570 3.33 20.02 -11.06
N CYS A 571 2.06 19.78 -10.68
CA CYS A 571 0.93 19.71 -11.61
C CYS A 571 -0.27 20.44 -11.00
N ARG A 572 -0.51 21.68 -11.41
CA ARG A 572 -1.65 22.47 -10.91
C ARG A 572 -2.94 21.96 -11.56
N ILE A 573 -3.88 21.53 -10.73
CA ILE A 573 -5.17 20.97 -11.13
C ILE A 573 -6.25 21.78 -10.42
N ALA A 574 -7.36 22.09 -11.11
CA ALA A 574 -8.50 22.76 -10.49
C ALA A 574 -9.08 21.92 -9.33
N ASP A 575 -9.52 22.55 -8.25
CA ASP A 575 -9.94 21.89 -7.00
C ASP A 575 -11.08 20.88 -7.19
N ASN A 576 -11.98 21.13 -8.15
CA ASN A 576 -13.12 20.28 -8.47
C ASN A 576 -12.79 19.12 -9.44
N ALA A 577 -11.58 19.06 -9.98
CA ALA A 577 -11.16 17.99 -10.88
C ALA A 577 -10.66 16.76 -10.11
N SER A 578 -11.11 15.58 -10.54
CA SER A 578 -10.65 14.27 -10.01
C SER A 578 -9.53 13.69 -10.86
N LEU A 579 -8.54 14.52 -11.22
CA LEU A 579 -7.35 14.09 -11.94
C LEU A 579 -6.24 13.74 -10.95
N LEU A 580 -5.71 12.53 -11.05
CA LEU A 580 -4.48 12.12 -10.37
C LEU A 580 -3.28 12.29 -11.30
N TYR A 581 -2.10 12.44 -10.73
CA TYR A 581 -0.86 12.46 -11.50
C TYR A 581 0.31 11.83 -10.74
N GLY A 582 1.26 11.29 -11.49
CA GLY A 582 2.61 10.95 -11.06
C GLY A 582 3.62 11.59 -12.01
N HIS A 583 4.81 11.95 -11.54
CA HIS A 583 5.84 12.59 -12.33
C HIS A 583 7.17 11.84 -12.23
N ARG A 584 7.76 11.55 -13.41
CA ARG A 584 9.10 10.96 -13.52
C ARG A 584 9.98 11.89 -14.37
N LYS A 585 11.23 12.02 -13.98
CA LYS A 585 12.22 12.82 -14.73
C LYS A 585 13.41 11.97 -15.13
N ASP A 586 13.66 11.87 -16.45
CA ASP A 586 14.79 11.17 -17.03
C ASP A 586 15.68 12.16 -17.81
N GLY A 587 16.76 12.60 -17.17
CA GLY A 587 17.60 13.67 -17.69
C GLY A 587 16.81 14.94 -18.00
N ALA A 588 16.70 15.28 -19.29
CA ALA A 588 15.93 16.43 -19.75
C ALA A 588 14.46 16.09 -20.09
N VAL A 589 14.01 14.85 -19.94
CA VAL A 589 12.65 14.42 -20.27
C VAL A 589 11.80 14.43 -19.01
N ASP A 590 10.62 15.08 -19.09
CA ASP A 590 9.61 15.03 -18.04
C ASP A 590 8.45 14.16 -18.51
N ILE A 591 8.02 13.21 -17.66
CA ILE A 591 7.01 12.19 -17.95
C ILE A 591 5.94 12.27 -16.88
N TYR A 592 4.78 12.81 -17.21
CA TYR A 592 3.62 12.83 -16.32
C TYR A 592 2.65 11.72 -16.69
N PHE A 593 2.32 10.87 -15.74
CA PHE A 593 1.16 9.98 -15.82
C PHE A 593 -0.05 10.72 -15.27
N VAL A 594 -1.16 10.73 -15.99
CA VAL A 594 -2.41 11.37 -15.53
C VAL A 594 -3.57 10.40 -15.65
N SER A 595 -4.50 10.42 -14.70
CA SER A 595 -5.67 9.52 -14.66
C SER A 595 -6.94 10.22 -14.20
N ASN A 596 -8.01 10.04 -14.98
CA ASN A 596 -9.38 10.40 -14.60
C ASN A 596 -9.95 9.34 -13.66
N GLN A 597 -10.33 9.72 -12.44
CA GLN A 597 -10.89 8.80 -11.44
C GLN A 597 -12.43 8.79 -11.41
N LYS A 598 -13.09 9.56 -12.31
CA LYS A 598 -14.55 9.61 -12.43
C LYS A 598 -15.08 8.66 -13.49
N ASP A 599 -16.29 8.15 -13.25
CA ASP A 599 -17.09 7.42 -14.23
C ASP A 599 -17.85 8.41 -15.17
N SER A 600 -17.12 9.40 -15.65
CA SER A 600 -17.64 10.39 -16.58
C SER A 600 -16.51 11.04 -17.37
N LEU A 601 -16.84 11.53 -18.55
CA LEU A 601 -15.93 12.35 -19.34
C LEU A 601 -15.66 13.66 -18.60
N ILE A 602 -14.37 14.04 -18.54
CA ILE A 602 -13.91 15.31 -17.97
C ILE A 602 -13.14 16.13 -19.01
N GLU A 603 -13.29 17.43 -18.95
CA GLU A 603 -12.44 18.40 -19.64
C GLU A 603 -11.67 19.16 -18.58
N VAL A 604 -10.34 19.14 -18.66
CA VAL A 604 -9.43 19.68 -17.64
C VAL A 604 -8.27 20.43 -18.30
N TYR A 605 -7.69 21.35 -17.56
CA TYR A 605 -6.62 22.23 -18.03
C TYR A 605 -5.45 22.20 -17.02
N PRO A 606 -4.79 21.03 -16.81
CA PRO A 606 -3.66 20.94 -15.88
C PRO A 606 -2.50 21.80 -16.37
N GLU A 607 -1.82 22.47 -15.42
CA GLU A 607 -0.57 23.18 -15.66
C GLU A 607 0.58 22.35 -15.11
N PHE A 608 1.44 21.84 -15.99
CA PHE A 608 2.64 21.07 -15.67
C PHE A 608 3.83 21.99 -15.47
N ARG A 609 4.66 21.78 -14.44
CA ARG A 609 5.83 22.58 -14.09
C ARG A 609 6.99 22.37 -15.08
N VAL A 610 6.73 22.51 -16.35
CA VAL A 610 7.68 22.38 -17.47
C VAL A 610 7.49 23.52 -18.44
N ASN A 611 8.58 24.22 -18.80
CA ASN A 611 8.56 25.33 -19.74
C ASN A 611 9.39 25.04 -20.99
N GLY A 612 9.04 25.68 -22.11
CA GLY A 612 9.80 25.65 -23.35
C GLY A 612 9.78 24.33 -24.12
N LYS A 613 8.93 23.37 -23.70
CA LYS A 613 8.81 22.05 -24.36
C LYS A 613 7.43 21.84 -24.98
N GLN A 614 7.40 21.07 -26.07
CA GLN A 614 6.22 20.59 -26.75
C GLN A 614 5.59 19.43 -25.95
N PRO A 615 4.33 19.52 -25.50
CA PRO A 615 3.63 18.38 -24.89
C PRO A 615 3.27 17.32 -25.95
N GLU A 616 3.49 16.06 -25.61
CA GLU A 616 3.05 14.89 -26.36
C GLU A 616 2.09 14.06 -25.50
N LEU A 617 1.05 13.51 -26.11
CA LEU A 617 0.19 12.51 -25.47
C LEU A 617 0.61 11.11 -25.92
N TRP A 618 0.94 10.24 -24.96
CA TRP A 618 1.24 8.84 -25.18
C TRP A 618 0.18 8.00 -24.51
N ASP A 619 -0.61 7.29 -25.30
CA ASP A 619 -1.71 6.46 -24.84
C ASP A 619 -1.21 5.03 -24.60
N ALA A 620 -1.22 4.58 -23.36
CA ALA A 620 -0.78 3.23 -23.01
C ALA A 620 -1.74 2.13 -23.46
N VAL A 621 -3.04 2.44 -23.62
CA VAL A 621 -4.05 1.46 -24.10
C VAL A 621 -3.79 1.13 -25.58
N THR A 622 -3.73 2.14 -26.42
CA THR A 622 -3.56 1.96 -27.88
C THR A 622 -2.11 1.87 -28.31
N GLY A 623 -1.17 2.45 -27.55
CA GLY A 623 0.23 2.60 -27.90
C GLY A 623 0.51 3.75 -28.86
N THR A 624 -0.47 4.64 -29.09
CA THR A 624 -0.31 5.80 -29.96
C THR A 624 0.44 6.93 -29.27
N MET A 625 1.23 7.66 -30.02
CA MET A 625 1.97 8.85 -29.57
C MET A 625 1.71 9.99 -30.55
N ARG A 626 1.31 11.14 -30.02
CA ARG A 626 1.02 12.33 -30.82
C ARG A 626 1.38 13.62 -30.14
N ASP A 627 1.79 14.62 -30.92
CA ASP A 627 1.97 15.99 -30.43
C ASP A 627 0.61 16.62 -30.08
N LEU A 628 0.55 17.34 -28.95
CA LEU A 628 -0.59 18.16 -28.59
C LEU A 628 -0.36 19.60 -29.08
N SER A 629 -1.15 20.04 -30.07
CA SER A 629 -0.99 21.37 -30.68
C SER A 629 -1.62 22.49 -29.86
N ALA A 630 -2.64 22.17 -29.06
CA ALA A 630 -3.24 23.10 -28.11
C ALA A 630 -2.51 23.02 -26.76
N TYR A 631 -1.82 24.09 -26.38
CA TYR A 631 -1.19 24.29 -25.06
C TYR A 631 -0.86 25.79 -24.87
N GLY A 632 -0.72 26.22 -23.63
CA GLY A 632 -0.32 27.58 -23.26
C GLY A 632 0.90 27.58 -22.36
N GLN A 633 1.86 28.49 -22.62
CA GLN A 633 3.00 28.70 -21.72
C GLN A 633 2.64 29.77 -20.69
N THR A 634 2.98 29.52 -19.42
CA THR A 634 2.85 30.49 -18.32
C THR A 634 4.24 30.76 -17.71
N ALA A 635 4.30 31.61 -16.69
CA ALA A 635 5.54 31.82 -15.95
C ALA A 635 5.96 30.58 -15.15
N SER A 636 4.99 29.74 -14.71
CA SER A 636 5.21 28.57 -13.85
C SER A 636 5.24 27.24 -14.60
N GLY A 637 4.73 27.19 -15.86
CA GLY A 637 4.66 25.89 -16.54
C GLY A 637 3.95 25.94 -17.90
N THR A 638 3.45 24.79 -18.31
CA THR A 638 2.69 24.57 -19.54
C THR A 638 1.29 24.07 -19.20
N VAL A 639 0.27 24.85 -19.60
CA VAL A 639 -1.14 24.46 -19.51
C VAL A 639 -1.50 23.62 -20.74
N VAL A 640 -2.03 22.42 -20.53
CA VAL A 640 -2.44 21.50 -21.59
C VAL A 640 -3.92 21.20 -21.49
N PRO A 641 -4.75 21.66 -22.45
CA PRO A 641 -6.16 21.27 -22.52
C PRO A 641 -6.30 19.76 -22.78
N MET A 642 -7.03 19.07 -21.92
CA MET A 642 -7.22 17.63 -21.99
C MET A 642 -8.70 17.25 -21.89
N LYS A 643 -9.05 16.20 -22.64
CA LYS A 643 -10.32 15.51 -22.57
C LYS A 643 -10.06 14.06 -22.25
N LEU A 644 -10.59 13.59 -21.12
CA LEU A 644 -10.39 12.21 -20.66
C LEU A 644 -11.75 11.53 -20.43
N TYR A 645 -11.92 10.36 -21.04
CA TYR A 645 -13.11 9.52 -20.86
C TYR A 645 -13.17 8.89 -19.45
N PRO A 646 -14.26 8.19 -19.08
CA PRO A 646 -14.36 7.50 -17.81
C PRO A 646 -13.12 6.60 -17.55
N TYR A 647 -12.45 6.83 -16.40
CA TYR A 647 -11.26 6.09 -15.99
C TYR A 647 -10.09 6.05 -17.00
N GLU A 648 -10.08 6.96 -17.97
CA GLU A 648 -8.98 7.07 -18.92
C GLU A 648 -7.72 7.62 -18.25
N SER A 649 -6.56 7.09 -18.67
CA SER A 649 -5.25 7.57 -18.28
C SER A 649 -4.34 7.72 -19.49
N ALA A 650 -3.38 8.64 -19.40
CA ALA A 650 -2.41 8.90 -20.45
C ALA A 650 -1.08 9.39 -19.86
N PHE A 651 -0.02 9.32 -20.67
CA PHE A 651 1.22 10.02 -20.37
C PHE A 651 1.27 11.34 -21.12
N ILE A 652 1.65 12.41 -20.42
CA ILE A 652 2.04 13.69 -21.02
C ILE A 652 3.55 13.81 -20.94
N VAL A 653 4.20 13.74 -22.09
CA VAL A 653 5.66 13.67 -22.21
C VAL A 653 6.22 14.97 -22.80
N PHE A 654 7.22 15.53 -22.12
CA PHE A 654 7.92 16.74 -22.52
C PHE A 654 9.38 16.41 -22.83
N ARG A 655 9.69 16.12 -24.09
CA ARG A 655 11.06 15.78 -24.55
C ARG A 655 11.57 16.65 -25.69
N LYS A 656 10.68 17.29 -26.43
CA LYS A 656 11.01 18.12 -27.58
C LYS A 656 10.92 19.59 -27.21
N THR A 657 11.84 20.41 -27.73
CA THR A 657 11.72 21.87 -27.61
C THR A 657 10.51 22.38 -28.40
N ALA A 658 9.73 23.27 -27.81
CA ALA A 658 8.60 23.91 -28.48
C ALA A 658 9.07 24.77 -29.64
N LYS A 659 8.57 24.49 -30.84
CA LYS A 659 8.91 25.23 -32.06
C LYS A 659 7.99 26.44 -32.30
N THR A 660 6.79 26.43 -31.76
CA THR A 660 5.74 27.47 -31.95
C THR A 660 5.03 27.69 -30.64
N LYS A 661 4.35 28.84 -30.49
CA LYS A 661 3.34 29.03 -29.45
C LYS A 661 2.19 28.07 -29.74
N GLY A 662 1.75 27.33 -28.70
CA GLY A 662 0.62 26.42 -28.81
C GLY A 662 -0.68 27.15 -29.17
N LYS A 663 -1.66 26.40 -29.65
CA LYS A 663 -3.03 26.88 -29.86
C LYS A 663 -3.79 26.75 -28.53
N SER A 664 -4.71 27.69 -28.27
CA SER A 664 -5.56 27.63 -27.06
C SER A 664 -6.84 26.80 -27.24
N ASP A 665 -7.19 26.44 -28.47
CA ASP A 665 -8.42 25.72 -28.79
C ASP A 665 -8.26 24.23 -28.44
N LEU A 666 -9.08 23.74 -27.50
CA LEU A 666 -9.16 22.32 -27.10
C LEU A 666 -9.41 21.38 -28.30
N LEU A 667 -10.23 21.79 -29.25
CA LEU A 667 -10.55 21.02 -30.44
C LEU A 667 -9.32 20.73 -31.32
N ALA A 668 -8.26 21.52 -31.22
CA ALA A 668 -7.01 21.22 -31.91
C ALA A 668 -6.33 19.94 -31.39
N ASN A 669 -6.56 19.58 -30.13
CA ASN A 669 -6.09 18.31 -29.56
C ASN A 669 -7.07 17.15 -29.75
N TYR A 670 -8.37 17.44 -29.86
CA TYR A 670 -9.47 16.46 -29.94
C TYR A 670 -10.44 16.80 -31.05
N PRO A 671 -10.04 16.60 -32.33
CA PRO A 671 -10.87 16.98 -33.48
C PRO A 671 -12.16 16.16 -33.51
N LEU A 672 -13.28 16.83 -33.80
CA LEU A 672 -14.57 16.18 -33.92
C LEU A 672 -14.69 15.40 -35.25
N PRO A 673 -15.47 14.31 -35.26
CA PRO A 673 -15.73 13.57 -36.50
C PRO A 673 -16.54 14.43 -37.49
N LYS A 674 -16.08 14.47 -38.75
CA LYS A 674 -16.77 15.14 -39.85
C LYS A 674 -17.95 14.32 -40.38
N THR A 675 -17.91 13.02 -40.22
CA THR A 675 -18.97 12.09 -40.66
C THR A 675 -19.11 10.98 -39.62
N ILE A 676 -20.37 10.67 -39.27
CA ILE A 676 -20.73 9.55 -38.42
C ILE A 676 -21.68 8.64 -39.19
N ILE A 677 -21.34 7.37 -39.31
CA ILE A 677 -22.15 6.35 -39.96
C ILE A 677 -22.63 5.36 -38.92
N PRO A 678 -23.92 5.37 -38.54
CA PRO A 678 -24.44 4.46 -37.52
C PRO A 678 -24.50 3.03 -38.06
N LEU A 679 -24.15 2.06 -37.21
CA LEU A 679 -24.18 0.62 -37.51
C LEU A 679 -25.07 -0.15 -36.50
N ASN A 680 -26.17 0.43 -36.02
CA ASN A 680 -26.90 -0.12 -34.88
C ASN A 680 -27.80 -1.32 -35.22
N ASN A 681 -28.19 -1.52 -36.49
CA ASN A 681 -29.23 -2.48 -36.89
C ASN A 681 -28.66 -3.67 -37.67
N GLY A 682 -29.34 -4.82 -37.60
CA GLY A 682 -29.07 -5.97 -38.47
C GLY A 682 -27.73 -6.68 -38.20
N TRP A 683 -27.41 -6.87 -36.94
CA TRP A 683 -26.28 -7.66 -36.51
C TRP A 683 -26.63 -9.15 -36.42
N LYS A 684 -25.67 -10.02 -36.73
CA LYS A 684 -25.75 -11.46 -36.50
C LYS A 684 -24.76 -11.86 -35.43
N ALA A 685 -25.21 -12.62 -34.43
CA ALA A 685 -24.37 -13.11 -33.34
C ALA A 685 -24.35 -14.63 -33.30
N MET A 686 -23.15 -15.19 -33.16
CA MET A 686 -22.93 -16.63 -32.95
C MET A 686 -22.45 -16.86 -31.52
N PHE A 687 -23.07 -17.84 -30.87
CA PHE A 687 -22.76 -18.25 -29.50
C PHE A 687 -22.11 -19.63 -29.48
N ASP A 688 -21.36 -19.96 -28.45
CA ASP A 688 -20.81 -21.32 -28.28
C ASP A 688 -21.90 -22.26 -27.71
N VAL A 689 -22.24 -23.26 -28.46
CA VAL A 689 -23.25 -24.27 -28.09
C VAL A 689 -22.84 -25.11 -26.88
N ASN A 690 -21.54 -25.32 -26.68
CA ASN A 690 -21.02 -26.07 -25.54
C ASN A 690 -21.24 -25.30 -24.22
N ARG A 691 -21.44 -24.00 -24.30
CA ARG A 691 -21.76 -23.09 -23.17
C ARG A 691 -23.22 -22.68 -23.11
N ARG A 692 -24.13 -23.56 -23.61
CA ARG A 692 -25.57 -23.30 -23.69
C ARG A 692 -25.97 -22.16 -24.64
N GLY A 693 -25.10 -21.77 -25.56
CA GLY A 693 -25.46 -20.82 -26.59
C GLY A 693 -26.40 -21.43 -27.63
N PRO A 694 -27.23 -20.63 -28.32
CA PRO A 694 -28.04 -21.09 -29.45
C PRO A 694 -27.21 -21.75 -30.54
N ALA A 695 -27.76 -22.83 -31.17
CA ALA A 695 -27.06 -23.61 -32.19
C ALA A 695 -26.90 -22.89 -33.54
N GLY A 696 -27.56 -21.78 -33.76
CA GLY A 696 -27.47 -21.01 -34.99
C GLY A 696 -27.30 -19.51 -34.76
N PRO A 697 -27.14 -18.72 -35.83
CA PRO A 697 -27.00 -17.28 -35.70
C PRO A 697 -28.27 -16.65 -35.15
N VAL A 698 -28.09 -15.79 -34.12
CA VAL A 698 -29.17 -14.95 -33.60
C VAL A 698 -29.10 -13.60 -34.27
N GLU A 699 -30.21 -13.12 -34.80
CA GLU A 699 -30.31 -11.81 -35.43
C GLU A 699 -30.75 -10.77 -34.38
N PHE A 700 -29.96 -9.72 -34.22
CA PHE A 700 -30.28 -8.55 -33.43
C PHE A 700 -30.75 -7.42 -34.37
N ALA A 701 -32.06 -7.14 -34.38
CA ALA A 701 -32.60 -6.01 -35.12
C ALA A 701 -31.98 -4.68 -34.64
N VAL A 702 -31.80 -4.56 -33.33
CA VAL A 702 -31.05 -3.50 -32.66
C VAL A 702 -30.14 -4.17 -31.63
N LEU A 703 -28.93 -3.65 -31.45
CA LEU A 703 -28.02 -4.11 -30.38
C LEU A 703 -28.63 -3.82 -29.01
N GLU A 704 -28.45 -4.75 -28.08
CA GLU A 704 -28.98 -4.67 -26.72
C GLU A 704 -28.04 -5.32 -25.72
N ASP A 705 -28.20 -4.97 -24.46
CA ASP A 705 -27.63 -5.77 -23.37
C ASP A 705 -28.34 -7.14 -23.34
N ILE A 706 -27.58 -8.21 -23.61
CA ILE A 706 -28.15 -9.56 -23.72
C ILE A 706 -28.80 -10.07 -22.44
N THR A 707 -28.52 -9.44 -21.29
CA THR A 707 -29.18 -9.76 -20.01
C THR A 707 -30.66 -9.38 -20.01
N GLN A 708 -31.10 -8.56 -20.95
CA GLN A 708 -32.51 -8.20 -21.17
C GLN A 708 -33.23 -9.17 -22.10
N ASN A 709 -32.53 -10.10 -22.71
CA ASN A 709 -33.13 -11.05 -23.67
C ASN A 709 -34.09 -12.02 -22.99
N LYS A 710 -35.20 -12.34 -23.65
CA LYS A 710 -36.25 -13.26 -23.13
C LYS A 710 -35.78 -14.72 -23.06
N ASN A 711 -34.86 -15.12 -23.93
CA ASN A 711 -34.28 -16.47 -23.91
C ASN A 711 -33.35 -16.61 -22.72
N PHE A 712 -33.62 -17.59 -21.83
CA PHE A 712 -32.87 -17.83 -20.59
C PHE A 712 -31.38 -18.06 -20.86
N ASP A 713 -31.03 -18.85 -21.88
CA ASP A 713 -29.66 -19.21 -22.19
C ASP A 713 -28.85 -18.03 -22.77
N ILE A 714 -29.49 -17.13 -23.51
CA ILE A 714 -28.87 -15.90 -24.00
C ILE A 714 -28.70 -14.92 -22.81
N ARG A 715 -29.74 -14.75 -22.00
CA ARG A 715 -29.71 -13.84 -20.83
C ARG A 715 -28.62 -14.20 -19.83
N HIS A 716 -28.36 -15.48 -19.62
CA HIS A 716 -27.34 -15.98 -18.69
C HIS A 716 -26.08 -16.48 -19.39
N TYR A 717 -25.85 -16.09 -20.65
CA TYR A 717 -24.69 -16.57 -21.41
C TYR A 717 -23.36 -16.05 -20.82
N SER A 718 -22.39 -16.96 -20.73
CA SER A 718 -21.01 -16.66 -20.34
C SER A 718 -20.05 -17.32 -21.33
N GLY A 719 -19.21 -16.50 -21.97
CA GLY A 719 -18.30 -16.99 -23.03
C GLY A 719 -18.05 -15.93 -24.09
N THR A 720 -17.56 -16.37 -25.24
CA THR A 720 -17.34 -15.53 -26.41
C THR A 720 -18.56 -15.49 -27.31
N ILE A 721 -18.94 -14.30 -27.75
CA ILE A 721 -20.01 -14.05 -28.72
C ILE A 721 -19.39 -13.40 -29.95
N LEU A 722 -19.53 -13.98 -31.10
CA LEU A 722 -19.06 -13.43 -32.38
C LEU A 722 -20.16 -12.63 -33.05
N TYR A 723 -20.10 -11.33 -33.00
CA TYR A 723 -20.97 -10.40 -33.73
C TYR A 723 -20.41 -10.13 -35.12
N SER A 724 -21.26 -10.15 -36.14
CA SER A 724 -20.87 -9.85 -37.53
C SER A 724 -21.82 -8.90 -38.21
N LYS A 725 -21.25 -8.02 -39.07
CA LYS A 725 -21.99 -7.05 -39.86
C LYS A 725 -21.24 -6.61 -41.11
N ASP A 726 -21.96 -6.40 -42.19
CA ASP A 726 -21.46 -5.70 -43.38
C ASP A 726 -21.78 -4.22 -43.33
N PHE A 727 -20.85 -3.38 -43.79
CA PHE A 727 -21.06 -1.96 -43.94
C PHE A 727 -20.38 -1.40 -45.19
N THR A 728 -20.81 -0.22 -45.67
CA THR A 728 -20.27 0.41 -46.87
C THR A 728 -19.74 1.81 -46.60
N LEU A 729 -18.51 2.07 -47.03
CA LEU A 729 -17.89 3.39 -47.05
C LEU A 729 -17.97 3.98 -48.46
N LYS A 730 -18.77 5.03 -48.67
CA LYS A 730 -18.88 5.72 -49.95
C LYS A 730 -17.59 6.36 -50.41
N GLN A 731 -16.86 6.93 -49.46
CA GLN A 731 -15.54 7.57 -49.64
C GLN A 731 -14.73 7.54 -48.36
N ILE A 732 -13.41 7.56 -48.48
CA ILE A 732 -12.45 7.76 -47.39
C ILE A 732 -11.58 8.97 -47.84
N PRO A 733 -11.77 10.14 -47.24
CA PRO A 733 -10.98 11.32 -47.58
C PRO A 733 -9.48 11.06 -47.32
N LYS A 734 -8.62 11.54 -48.23
CA LYS A 734 -7.17 11.39 -48.04
C LYS A 734 -6.70 12.07 -46.74
N GLY A 735 -5.93 11.36 -45.93
CA GLY A 735 -5.40 11.86 -44.66
C GLY A 735 -6.42 11.85 -43.51
N SER A 736 -7.65 11.30 -43.71
CA SER A 736 -8.59 11.10 -42.59
C SER A 736 -8.33 9.79 -41.84
N SER A 737 -8.61 9.79 -40.55
CA SER A 737 -8.71 8.57 -39.72
C SER A 737 -10.15 8.03 -39.75
N VAL A 738 -10.27 6.70 -39.78
CA VAL A 738 -11.54 5.98 -39.69
C VAL A 738 -11.58 5.24 -38.36
N ILE A 739 -12.41 5.71 -37.46
CA ILE A 739 -12.55 5.17 -36.12
C ILE A 739 -13.81 4.31 -36.02
N LEU A 740 -13.67 3.08 -35.58
CA LEU A 740 -14.78 2.27 -35.12
C LEU A 740 -15.05 2.62 -33.65
N ASP A 741 -16.23 3.12 -33.38
CA ASP A 741 -16.72 3.39 -32.03
C ASP A 741 -17.76 2.31 -31.67
N LEU A 742 -17.40 1.42 -30.75
CA LEU A 742 -18.29 0.39 -30.21
C LEU A 742 -19.15 0.93 -29.07
N ASN A 743 -18.81 2.09 -28.54
CA ASN A 743 -19.46 2.84 -27.45
C ASN A 743 -19.58 2.04 -26.14
N ASP A 744 -20.27 0.89 -26.13
CA ASP A 744 -20.48 0.08 -24.93
C ASP A 744 -20.33 -1.42 -25.23
N VAL A 745 -19.41 -2.04 -24.50
CA VAL A 745 -19.06 -3.46 -24.61
C VAL A 745 -19.11 -4.09 -23.23
N GLY A 746 -19.78 -5.22 -23.11
CA GLY A 746 -20.07 -5.88 -21.84
C GLY A 746 -18.87 -6.35 -21.02
N VAL A 747 -17.69 -6.61 -21.61
CA VAL A 747 -16.41 -6.84 -20.91
C VAL A 747 -15.25 -6.40 -21.80
N MET A 748 -14.91 -7.16 -22.83
CA MET A 748 -13.81 -6.89 -23.75
C MET A 748 -14.18 -7.36 -25.16
N ALA A 749 -13.56 -6.80 -26.17
CA ALA A 749 -13.75 -7.25 -27.54
C ALA A 749 -12.47 -7.24 -28.39
N LYS A 750 -12.29 -8.24 -29.24
CA LYS A 750 -11.34 -8.26 -30.35
C LYS A 750 -12.07 -8.01 -31.66
N VAL A 751 -11.48 -7.21 -32.54
CA VAL A 751 -12.12 -6.76 -33.79
C VAL A 751 -11.35 -7.26 -35.01
N LYS A 752 -12.09 -7.77 -36.00
CA LYS A 752 -11.57 -8.08 -37.35
C LYS A 752 -12.32 -7.24 -38.38
N VAL A 753 -11.61 -6.65 -39.29
CA VAL A 753 -12.14 -5.90 -40.42
C VAL A 753 -11.64 -6.56 -41.70
N ASN A 754 -12.58 -6.93 -42.63
CA ASN A 754 -12.26 -7.65 -43.86
C ASN A 754 -11.43 -8.94 -43.58
N GLY A 755 -11.72 -9.61 -42.45
CA GLY A 755 -11.07 -10.88 -42.06
C GLY A 755 -9.71 -10.70 -41.36
N GLN A 756 -9.17 -9.48 -41.29
CA GLN A 756 -7.87 -9.19 -40.65
C GLN A 756 -8.07 -8.65 -39.25
N TYR A 757 -7.23 -9.06 -38.31
CA TYR A 757 -7.24 -8.55 -36.93
C TYR A 757 -6.85 -7.05 -36.88
N ALA A 758 -7.74 -6.20 -36.41
CA ALA A 758 -7.58 -4.76 -36.38
C ALA A 758 -7.19 -4.24 -34.99
N GLY A 759 -7.36 -5.05 -33.95
CA GLY A 759 -7.08 -4.67 -32.58
C GLY A 759 -8.19 -5.12 -31.61
N GLY A 760 -8.17 -4.58 -30.39
CA GLY A 760 -9.20 -4.86 -29.39
C GLY A 760 -9.44 -3.70 -28.46
N VAL A 761 -10.57 -3.77 -27.73
CA VAL A 761 -10.98 -2.77 -26.72
C VAL A 761 -11.35 -3.48 -25.43
N TRP A 762 -11.02 -2.86 -24.30
CA TRP A 762 -11.25 -3.43 -22.97
C TRP A 762 -11.62 -2.39 -21.91
N THR A 763 -11.54 -1.11 -22.23
CA THR A 763 -11.86 0.04 -21.37
C THR A 763 -12.38 1.19 -22.22
N ALA A 764 -13.07 2.14 -21.62
CA ALA A 764 -13.52 3.36 -22.29
C ALA A 764 -12.34 4.25 -22.77
N PRO A 765 -12.48 4.98 -23.90
CA PRO A 765 -13.57 4.85 -24.88
C PRO A 765 -13.38 3.57 -25.70
N TYR A 766 -14.42 2.82 -25.94
CA TYR A 766 -14.34 1.56 -26.70
C TYR A 766 -14.18 1.85 -28.21
N CYS A 767 -13.13 2.61 -28.55
CA CYS A 767 -12.83 3.10 -29.88
C CYS A 767 -11.56 2.45 -30.45
N LEU A 768 -11.54 2.18 -31.75
CA LEU A 768 -10.41 1.58 -32.45
C LEU A 768 -10.19 2.27 -33.80
N ASP A 769 -8.96 2.69 -34.10
CA ASP A 769 -8.58 3.18 -35.43
C ASP A 769 -8.48 1.97 -36.39
N ILE A 770 -9.38 1.95 -37.37
CA ILE A 770 -9.45 0.89 -38.39
C ILE A 770 -9.03 1.35 -39.78
N SER A 771 -8.41 2.54 -39.90
CA SER A 771 -8.03 3.18 -41.16
C SER A 771 -7.26 2.25 -42.10
N SER A 772 -6.34 1.42 -41.55
CA SER A 772 -5.49 0.52 -42.33
C SER A 772 -6.20 -0.71 -42.86
N TRP A 773 -7.40 -1.02 -42.36
CA TRP A 773 -8.12 -2.27 -42.70
C TRP A 773 -9.39 -2.05 -43.51
N VAL A 774 -9.85 -0.79 -43.64
CA VAL A 774 -11.05 -0.44 -44.41
C VAL A 774 -10.73 -0.08 -45.85
N LYS A 775 -11.69 -0.27 -46.72
CA LYS A 775 -11.64 0.12 -48.15
C LYS A 775 -12.91 0.87 -48.56
N LYS A 776 -12.80 1.65 -49.64
CA LYS A 776 -13.99 2.21 -50.28
C LYS A 776 -14.89 1.08 -50.81
N GLY A 777 -16.18 1.21 -50.60
CA GLY A 777 -17.18 0.16 -50.97
C GLY A 777 -17.50 -0.75 -49.78
N LYS A 778 -17.81 -2.00 -50.06
CA LYS A 778 -18.25 -2.99 -49.05
C LYS A 778 -17.08 -3.43 -48.14
N ASN A 779 -17.33 -3.45 -46.83
CA ASN A 779 -16.44 -3.96 -45.80
C ASN A 779 -17.22 -4.92 -44.89
N THR A 780 -16.50 -5.85 -44.26
CA THR A 780 -17.03 -6.78 -43.24
C THR A 780 -16.44 -6.48 -41.90
N LEU A 781 -17.25 -6.53 -40.85
CA LEU A 781 -16.87 -6.33 -39.46
C LEU A 781 -17.23 -7.57 -38.67
N ALA A 782 -16.29 -8.09 -37.91
CA ALA A 782 -16.49 -9.10 -36.89
C ALA A 782 -15.96 -8.64 -35.55
N VAL A 783 -16.77 -8.76 -34.50
CA VAL A 783 -16.46 -8.31 -33.13
C VAL A 783 -16.65 -9.52 -32.21
N GLU A 784 -15.54 -10.02 -31.66
CA GLU A 784 -15.52 -11.11 -30.69
C GLU A 784 -15.63 -10.54 -29.27
N VAL A 785 -16.83 -10.48 -28.72
CA VAL A 785 -17.09 -9.98 -27.35
C VAL A 785 -17.02 -11.12 -26.36
N VAL A 786 -16.28 -10.96 -25.29
CA VAL A 786 -16.29 -11.90 -24.16
C VAL A 786 -17.10 -11.33 -23.00
N THR A 787 -17.76 -12.20 -22.24
CA THR A 787 -18.52 -11.89 -21.02
C THR A 787 -17.88 -12.62 -19.84
N THR A 788 -18.21 -12.26 -18.58
CA THR A 788 -17.74 -12.99 -17.41
C THR A 788 -18.53 -14.26 -17.14
N TRP A 789 -18.05 -15.10 -16.20
CA TRP A 789 -18.81 -16.28 -15.74
C TRP A 789 -20.00 -15.92 -14.84
N GLN A 790 -20.08 -14.71 -14.30
CA GLN A 790 -21.09 -14.30 -13.34
C GLN A 790 -22.52 -14.68 -13.74
N ASN A 791 -22.94 -14.32 -14.97
CA ASN A 791 -24.32 -14.52 -15.39
C ASN A 791 -24.70 -16.00 -15.50
N ARG A 792 -23.78 -16.86 -15.93
CA ARG A 792 -24.03 -18.30 -15.99
C ARG A 792 -24.05 -18.92 -14.59
N LEU A 793 -23.15 -18.49 -13.70
CA LEU A 793 -23.15 -18.95 -12.29
C LEU A 793 -24.46 -18.58 -11.59
N ILE A 794 -24.98 -17.37 -11.82
CA ILE A 794 -26.32 -16.95 -11.32
C ILE A 794 -27.43 -17.83 -11.93
N GLY A 795 -27.43 -18.03 -13.25
CA GLY A 795 -28.42 -18.84 -13.92
C GLY A 795 -28.42 -20.31 -13.46
N ASP A 796 -27.24 -20.90 -13.35
CA ASP A 796 -27.07 -22.28 -12.92
C ASP A 796 -27.38 -22.49 -11.43
N SER A 797 -27.22 -21.45 -10.57
CA SER A 797 -27.55 -21.56 -9.15
C SER A 797 -29.02 -21.90 -8.87
N GLY A 798 -29.92 -21.55 -9.81
CA GLY A 798 -31.34 -21.87 -9.75
C GLY A 798 -31.72 -23.24 -10.32
N LEU A 799 -30.76 -23.96 -10.92
CA LEU A 799 -31.01 -25.26 -11.56
C LEU A 799 -30.64 -26.44 -10.65
N PRO A 800 -31.27 -27.60 -10.85
CA PRO A 800 -30.80 -28.86 -10.25
C PRO A 800 -29.34 -29.12 -10.60
N GLU A 801 -28.59 -29.76 -9.74
CA GLU A 801 -27.13 -29.96 -9.88
C GLU A 801 -26.76 -30.65 -11.20
N ASN A 802 -27.51 -31.66 -11.58
CA ASN A 802 -27.32 -32.42 -12.85
C ASN A 802 -27.62 -31.61 -14.10
N GLU A 803 -28.28 -30.47 -14.01
CA GLU A 803 -28.53 -29.54 -15.11
C GLU A 803 -27.54 -28.39 -15.21
N ARG A 804 -26.73 -28.17 -14.16
CA ARG A 804 -25.72 -27.11 -14.14
C ARG A 804 -24.59 -27.39 -15.11
N LYS A 805 -24.12 -26.35 -15.80
CA LYS A 805 -22.95 -26.40 -16.69
C LYS A 805 -21.70 -25.85 -16.00
N THR A 806 -21.85 -25.18 -14.85
CA THR A 806 -20.75 -24.60 -14.13
C THR A 806 -20.44 -25.36 -12.84
N TRP A 807 -19.16 -25.37 -12.50
CA TRP A 807 -18.66 -25.84 -11.20
C TRP A 807 -17.49 -24.98 -10.75
N THR A 808 -17.53 -24.50 -9.50
CA THR A 808 -16.39 -23.82 -8.85
C THR A 808 -16.44 -24.10 -7.36
N MET A 809 -15.29 -23.99 -6.66
CA MET A 809 -15.19 -24.32 -5.23
C MET A 809 -15.93 -23.31 -4.35
N CYS A 810 -15.72 -22.03 -4.62
CA CYS A 810 -16.38 -20.95 -3.89
C CYS A 810 -17.43 -20.31 -4.79
N ASN A 811 -18.70 -20.61 -4.54
CA ASN A 811 -19.83 -20.03 -5.28
C ASN A 811 -20.91 -19.57 -4.29
N ASN A 812 -21.12 -18.27 -4.22
CA ASN A 812 -22.10 -17.63 -3.33
C ASN A 812 -23.27 -17.01 -4.09
N TYR A 813 -23.38 -17.21 -5.42
CA TYR A 813 -24.46 -16.66 -6.21
C TYR A 813 -25.82 -17.30 -5.95
N LYS A 814 -26.86 -16.46 -6.01
CA LYS A 814 -28.27 -16.83 -5.92
C LYS A 814 -29.00 -16.50 -7.23
N PRO A 815 -30.11 -17.19 -7.54
CA PRO A 815 -30.88 -16.94 -8.78
C PRO A 815 -31.45 -15.52 -8.88
N THR A 816 -31.53 -14.82 -7.74
CA THR A 816 -32.07 -13.46 -7.64
C THR A 816 -31.02 -12.37 -7.75
N ASP A 817 -29.75 -12.73 -7.87
CA ASP A 817 -28.67 -11.76 -7.96
C ASP A 817 -28.70 -10.99 -9.29
N THR A 818 -28.19 -9.76 -9.25
CA THR A 818 -28.18 -8.88 -10.41
C THR A 818 -27.21 -9.40 -11.47
N LEU A 819 -27.71 -9.55 -12.70
CA LEU A 819 -26.90 -9.91 -13.84
C LEU A 819 -25.94 -8.77 -14.23
N GLN A 820 -24.74 -9.13 -14.62
CA GLN A 820 -23.76 -8.21 -15.15
C GLN A 820 -24.06 -7.89 -16.61
N LYS A 821 -24.12 -6.60 -16.98
CA LYS A 821 -24.30 -6.14 -18.35
C LYS A 821 -23.35 -6.87 -19.31
N SER A 822 -23.88 -7.37 -20.43
CA SER A 822 -23.14 -8.31 -21.29
C SER A 822 -23.47 -8.14 -22.79
N GLY A 823 -22.49 -8.48 -23.63
CA GLY A 823 -22.61 -8.44 -25.08
C GLY A 823 -22.15 -7.13 -25.70
N LEU A 824 -22.38 -6.95 -26.99
CA LEU A 824 -22.18 -5.70 -27.72
C LEU A 824 -23.44 -4.85 -27.57
N VAL A 825 -23.36 -3.86 -26.70
CA VAL A 825 -24.52 -3.03 -26.33
C VAL A 825 -24.71 -1.87 -27.31
N GLY A 826 -23.61 -1.26 -27.76
CA GLY A 826 -23.63 -0.14 -28.69
C GLY A 826 -24.15 1.16 -28.05
N PRO A 827 -24.60 2.15 -28.82
CA PRO A 827 -24.70 2.17 -30.30
C PRO A 827 -23.35 2.16 -31.03
N VAL A 828 -23.21 1.35 -32.05
CA VAL A 828 -21.96 1.24 -32.84
C VAL A 828 -21.98 2.23 -34.00
N SER A 829 -20.83 2.89 -34.25
CA SER A 829 -20.67 3.80 -35.38
C SER A 829 -19.28 3.73 -36.01
N ILE A 830 -19.20 4.17 -37.26
CA ILE A 830 -17.94 4.52 -37.93
C ILE A 830 -17.85 6.05 -37.94
N GLN A 831 -16.76 6.57 -37.42
CA GLN A 831 -16.46 7.99 -37.37
C GLN A 831 -15.30 8.31 -38.30
N ILE A 832 -15.48 9.31 -39.21
CA ILE A 832 -14.43 9.79 -40.08
C ILE A 832 -13.95 11.14 -39.58
N ILE A 833 -12.68 11.15 -39.10
CA ILE A 833 -12.03 12.34 -38.55
C ILE A 833 -11.09 12.86 -39.63
N GLY A 834 -11.32 14.05 -40.14
CA GLY A 834 -10.43 14.70 -41.10
C GLY A 834 -9.31 15.47 -40.38
N ASN A 835 -8.15 15.55 -41.06
CA ASN A 835 -7.07 16.45 -40.66
C ASN A 835 -7.48 17.89 -40.79
#